data_4ff338749589e4f7a2ad84b638454bcc
#
_entry.id   4ff338749589e4f7a2ad84b638454bcc
#
_cell.length_a   1.000
_cell.length_b   1.000
_cell.length_c   1.000
_cell.angle_alpha   90.00
_cell.angle_beta   90.00
_cell.angle_gamma   90.00
#
_symmetry.space_group_name_H-M   'P 1'
#
loop_
_entity.id
_entity.type
_entity.pdbx_description
1 polymer ?
#
loop_
_entity_poly.entity_id
_entity_poly.type
_entity_poly.pdbx_seq_one_letter_code
_entity_poly.pdbx_strand_id
1 'polypeptide(L)'
;MHAHRLTLAVASALLLPTAAFAQQTAAETPPRTSTLDTLIVTGTRVADRTVAESQSPIDIITAETLQASGTTELATALARALPSLNFPRPALTDGTSAIRPAQLRGLAPDQVLVLVNGKRRHTSSLLNLNGTIGRGSAPVDLNTIPVSAIERVEVLRDGASAQYGSDAIAGVVNVVLKGASQGGSLSLTAGQYSAGDGKQTQIAGDTGLAIGERGFLHLSAQIGQQEETNRARPFAGTPGVTQPALGQKAFVIGEPEVDFGAVGFNTDIALTDTISLYGFGTASNRDITSFAFFRAPNNPTQNIPSLYPDGFLPEINNISKDRSLVAGIKGFVGEWNWDLSYNYGYNHLEFYTRNTLNASLGATSPTSFYDGALETTQNIVNLDISRPVELGLAYPATLSFGVEARNEKWNQSPGEYGAYANAGLGAPGAGAGAQGFGGFSPDVAGAFDRDSHAAYVGLEADLTEKFSAGAAARYEDYDDFGSQASGKLSARYAFTEAVALRGTVSSGFRAPSLAQQYFQTVSTTFLPGITTPFEIRTFPASSAIAQAFGADALSPEESLSYSLGLVLQPIEDLYVTVDAYQIDVDDRIALSSNLTGDAVRALLESQGIFGITGGRYFTNAIDTRTRGIDVVGSYRWNLAASSLDLTAGYNHNKTEIVRIADNPEELTQNGLDLERIDRAEIGRIEHGFPRNKLLLSGTWNVDDWAFALAATRYGSVRTTPNNAALDQTYGAKVLLDVSATFKPDAHWALTLGADNVLNEYPDENSFDNSTNGQFPYSNLSPFGFGGAFAYAKVAYAW
;
A
#
# COMPACT_ATOMS: atom_id res chain seq x y z
N MET A 1 -8.04 26.69 -4.87
CA MET A 1 -9.25 27.32 -4.29
C MET A 1 -10.20 26.35 -3.56
N HIS A 2 -10.12 25.04 -3.77
CA HIS A 2 -10.99 24.06 -3.09
C HIS A 2 -10.44 23.61 -1.72
N ALA A 3 -9.13 23.56 -1.52
CA ALA A 3 -8.48 23.20 -0.25
C ALA A 3 -8.86 24.15 0.89
N HIS A 4 -8.95 25.45 0.64
CA HIS A 4 -9.37 26.45 1.65
C HIS A 4 -10.81 26.25 2.19
N ARG A 5 -11.72 25.64 1.41
CA ARG A 5 -13.09 25.38 1.90
C ARG A 5 -13.20 24.17 2.81
N LEU A 6 -12.35 23.15 2.61
CA LEU A 6 -12.27 22.00 3.52
C LEU A 6 -11.57 22.38 4.84
N THR A 7 -10.54 23.19 4.78
CA THR A 7 -9.80 23.69 5.95
C THR A 7 -10.72 24.48 6.92
N LEU A 8 -11.65 25.28 6.39
CA LEU A 8 -12.61 26.03 7.22
C LEU A 8 -13.68 25.11 7.84
N ALA A 9 -14.15 24.06 7.12
CA ALA A 9 -15.17 23.16 7.63
C ALA A 9 -14.64 22.24 8.75
N VAL A 10 -13.38 21.80 8.66
CA VAL A 10 -12.73 20.97 9.70
C VAL A 10 -12.37 21.82 10.93
N ALA A 11 -11.89 23.05 10.73
CA ALA A 11 -11.60 23.97 11.83
C ALA A 11 -12.88 24.37 12.59
N SER A 12 -14.03 24.46 11.91
CA SER A 12 -15.32 24.78 12.54
C SER A 12 -15.92 23.62 13.34
N ALA A 13 -15.59 22.37 13.00
CA ALA A 13 -16.04 21.19 13.74
C ALA A 13 -15.27 20.95 15.04
N LEU A 14 -14.06 21.51 15.18
CA LEU A 14 -13.22 21.40 16.37
C LEU A 14 -13.47 22.52 17.41
N LEU A 15 -14.28 23.54 17.09
CA LEU A 15 -14.67 24.62 17.98
C LEU A 15 -16.03 24.35 18.65
N LEU A 16 -16.15 23.30 19.45
CA LEU A 16 -17.27 23.11 20.35
C LEU A 16 -16.92 23.60 21.77
N PRO A 17 -17.90 24.15 22.52
CA PRO A 17 -17.64 25.03 23.65
C PRO A 17 -17.09 24.29 24.87
N THR A 18 -16.07 24.87 25.47
CA THR A 18 -15.62 24.57 26.83
C THR A 18 -16.75 24.86 27.85
N ALA A 19 -17.43 23.83 28.31
CA ALA A 19 -18.31 23.91 29.46
C ALA A 19 -18.15 22.67 30.35
N ALA A 20 -17.79 22.92 31.59
CA ALA A 20 -17.86 22.08 32.78
C ALA A 20 -16.74 21.03 32.91
N PHE A 21 -15.58 21.44 33.44
CA PHE A 21 -14.65 20.54 34.11
C PHE A 21 -15.19 20.20 35.53
N ALA A 22 -15.69 18.97 35.69
CA ALA A 22 -15.79 18.38 37.02
C ALA A 22 -14.42 17.69 37.29
N GLN A 23 -13.80 18.07 38.39
CA GLN A 23 -12.61 17.39 38.90
C GLN A 23 -12.96 15.90 39.15
N GLN A 24 -12.42 15.02 38.31
CA GLN A 24 -12.30 13.60 38.62
C GLN A 24 -10.85 13.27 38.95
N THR A 25 -10.68 12.62 40.08
CA THR A 25 -9.44 12.01 40.55
C THR A 25 -8.76 11.26 39.39
N ALA A 26 -7.43 11.49 39.29
CA ALA A 26 -6.58 10.80 38.32
C ALA A 26 -6.88 9.28 38.37
N ALA A 27 -7.42 8.75 37.27
CA ALA A 27 -7.51 7.33 37.09
C ALA A 27 -6.06 6.81 36.97
N GLU A 28 -5.70 5.85 37.83
CA GLU A 28 -4.46 5.09 37.66
C GLU A 28 -4.42 4.60 36.22
N THR A 29 -3.34 4.91 35.51
CA THR A 29 -3.08 4.36 34.17
C THR A 29 -3.16 2.84 34.30
N PRO A 30 -4.06 2.15 33.60
CA PRO A 30 -4.12 0.70 33.69
C PRO A 30 -2.76 0.15 33.33
N PRO A 31 -2.27 -0.90 34.03
CA PRO A 31 -1.00 -1.52 33.68
C PRO A 31 -1.03 -1.87 32.21
N ARG A 32 -0.06 -1.35 31.41
CA ARG A 32 0.05 -1.70 30.00
C ARG A 32 0.26 -3.21 29.93
N THR A 33 -0.78 -3.93 29.50
CA THR A 33 -0.72 -5.36 29.19
C THR A 33 0.42 -5.63 28.22
N SER A 34 1.14 -6.71 28.41
CA SER A 34 2.15 -7.15 27.43
C SER A 34 1.46 -7.33 26.07
N THR A 35 2.18 -7.16 24.96
CA THR A 35 1.61 -7.39 23.61
C THR A 35 1.05 -8.81 23.44
N LEU A 36 1.48 -9.74 24.28
CA LEU A 36 1.04 -11.14 24.34
C LEU A 36 -0.37 -11.34 24.85
N ASP A 37 -0.75 -10.56 25.85
CA ASP A 37 -2.06 -10.63 26.50
C ASP A 37 -3.07 -9.80 25.69
N THR A 38 -2.65 -9.19 24.58
CA THR A 38 -3.54 -8.44 23.70
C THR A 38 -4.47 -9.41 22.99
N LEU A 39 -5.77 -9.16 23.16
CA LEU A 39 -6.80 -9.90 22.45
C LEU A 39 -6.75 -9.56 20.97
N ILE A 40 -6.75 -10.59 20.15
CA ILE A 40 -6.75 -10.46 18.68
C ILE A 40 -8.15 -10.65 18.12
N VAL A 41 -8.43 -9.97 17.01
CA VAL A 41 -9.68 -10.13 16.27
C VAL A 41 -9.43 -10.61 14.85
N THR A 42 -8.15 -10.87 14.50
CA THR A 42 -7.72 -11.30 13.17
C THR A 42 -7.20 -12.73 13.21
N GLY A 43 -7.59 -13.54 12.24
CA GLY A 43 -7.11 -14.94 12.11
C GLY A 43 -7.80 -15.95 13.03
N THR A 44 -8.76 -15.54 13.83
CA THR A 44 -9.57 -16.41 14.70
C THR A 44 -11.03 -15.91 14.78
N ARG A 45 -11.93 -16.84 15.08
CA ARG A 45 -13.35 -16.55 15.44
C ARG A 45 -13.64 -16.89 16.91
N VAL A 46 -12.63 -17.37 17.63
CA VAL A 46 -12.73 -17.62 19.09
C VAL A 46 -12.64 -16.28 19.81
N ALA A 47 -13.60 -16.01 20.67
CA ALA A 47 -13.54 -14.86 21.57
C ALA A 47 -12.36 -15.00 22.55
N ASP A 48 -11.77 -13.87 22.94
CA ASP A 48 -10.73 -13.77 23.97
C ASP A 48 -9.41 -14.53 23.65
N ARG A 49 -9.13 -14.84 22.36
CA ARG A 49 -7.84 -15.39 21.93
C ARG A 49 -6.78 -14.31 22.01
N THR A 50 -5.65 -14.64 22.64
CA THR A 50 -4.49 -13.74 22.73
C THR A 50 -3.48 -13.98 21.59
N VAL A 51 -2.53 -13.04 21.39
CA VAL A 51 -1.41 -13.21 20.45
C VAL A 51 -0.62 -14.49 20.74
N ALA A 52 -0.37 -14.79 22.04
CA ALA A 52 0.37 -15.98 22.46
C ALA A 52 -0.34 -17.30 22.12
N GLU A 53 -1.66 -17.28 22.11
CA GLU A 53 -2.51 -18.46 21.83
C GLU A 53 -2.86 -18.61 20.36
N SER A 54 -2.49 -17.65 19.50
CA SER A 54 -2.77 -17.68 18.07
C SER A 54 -2.14 -18.89 17.38
N GLN A 55 -2.94 -19.57 16.55
CA GLN A 55 -2.50 -20.68 15.71
C GLN A 55 -1.70 -20.22 14.46
N SER A 56 -1.78 -18.92 14.13
CA SER A 56 -1.08 -18.29 13.00
C SER A 56 -0.19 -17.13 13.51
N PRO A 57 0.91 -16.78 12.81
CA PRO A 57 1.76 -15.65 13.18
C PRO A 57 1.02 -14.33 13.02
N ILE A 58 0.92 -13.55 14.10
CA ILE A 58 0.28 -12.25 14.13
C ILE A 58 1.13 -11.24 14.89
N ASP A 59 1.27 -10.03 14.36
CA ASP A 59 1.95 -8.90 15.00
C ASP A 59 0.93 -7.82 15.36
N ILE A 60 1.14 -7.18 16.51
CA ILE A 60 0.35 -6.04 16.96
C ILE A 60 1.23 -4.79 16.94
N ILE A 61 0.75 -3.75 16.27
CA ILE A 61 1.39 -2.44 16.21
C ILE A 61 0.44 -1.45 16.86
N THR A 62 0.84 -0.90 18.00
CA THR A 62 0.00 0.02 18.78
C THR A 62 0.00 1.43 18.18
N ALA A 63 -0.99 2.24 18.57
CA ALA A 63 -1.07 3.65 18.19
C ALA A 63 0.21 4.42 18.59
N GLU A 64 0.79 4.13 19.76
CA GLU A 64 2.03 4.76 20.23
C GLU A 64 3.20 4.46 19.28
N THR A 65 3.34 3.21 18.85
CA THR A 65 4.38 2.81 17.89
C THR A 65 4.20 3.52 16.54
N LEU A 66 2.97 3.61 16.04
CA LEU A 66 2.66 4.33 14.79
C LEU A 66 2.97 5.82 14.89
N GLN A 67 2.73 6.42 16.05
CA GLN A 67 2.91 7.85 16.29
C GLN A 67 4.32 8.23 16.78
N ALA A 68 5.17 7.26 17.11
CA ALA A 68 6.53 7.50 17.59
C ALA A 68 7.47 8.05 16.52
N SER A 69 7.18 7.85 15.24
CA SER A 69 7.96 8.36 14.11
C SER A 69 7.47 9.73 13.65
N GLY A 70 8.35 10.50 12.99
CA GLY A 70 8.02 11.81 12.42
C GLY A 70 7.15 11.75 11.15
N THR A 71 6.86 10.55 10.66
CA THR A 71 6.06 10.40 9.43
C THR A 71 4.58 10.67 9.65
N THR A 72 3.95 11.25 8.64
CA THR A 72 2.51 11.48 8.58
C THR A 72 1.75 10.35 7.87
N GLU A 73 2.48 9.40 7.27
CA GLU A 73 1.95 8.31 6.45
C GLU A 73 1.85 7.01 7.24
N LEU A 74 0.65 6.41 7.29
CA LEU A 74 0.42 5.11 7.94
C LEU A 74 1.35 4.02 7.40
N ALA A 75 1.48 3.95 6.12
CA ALA A 75 2.25 2.91 5.46
C ALA A 75 3.75 2.99 5.77
N THR A 76 4.31 4.18 5.88
CA THR A 76 5.69 4.39 6.32
C THR A 76 5.87 4.00 7.79
N ALA A 77 4.92 4.35 8.67
CA ALA A 77 4.95 3.94 10.08
C ALA A 77 4.91 2.41 10.23
N LEU A 78 4.04 1.73 9.47
CA LEU A 78 3.97 0.26 9.43
C LEU A 78 5.27 -0.38 8.93
N ALA A 79 5.85 0.17 7.85
CA ALA A 79 7.11 -0.36 7.32
C ALA A 79 8.29 -0.21 8.30
N ARG A 80 8.26 0.79 9.18
CA ARG A 80 9.24 0.97 10.26
C ARG A 80 9.01 0.04 11.44
N ALA A 81 7.77 -0.39 11.67
CA ALA A 81 7.38 -1.27 12.77
C ALA A 81 7.51 -2.77 12.44
N LEU A 82 7.43 -3.15 11.15
CA LEU A 82 7.38 -4.55 10.70
C LEU A 82 8.56 -4.90 9.80
N PRO A 83 9.33 -5.94 10.13
CA PRO A 83 10.44 -6.38 9.29
C PRO A 83 9.97 -7.01 7.97
N SER A 84 8.83 -7.67 7.95
CA SER A 84 8.26 -8.33 6.77
C SER A 84 7.52 -7.41 5.81
N LEU A 85 7.28 -6.14 6.19
CA LEU A 85 6.60 -5.15 5.36
C LEU A 85 7.61 -4.21 4.70
N ASN A 86 7.51 -4.06 3.38
CA ASN A 86 8.26 -3.09 2.59
C ASN A 86 7.33 -2.07 1.97
N PHE A 87 7.81 -0.82 1.88
CA PHE A 87 7.04 0.29 1.35
C PHE A 87 7.92 1.10 0.40
N PRO A 88 8.06 0.68 -0.87
CA PRO A 88 8.91 1.37 -1.84
C PRO A 88 8.40 2.80 -2.09
N ARG A 89 9.34 3.73 -2.31
CA ARG A 89 9.07 5.15 -2.53
C ARG A 89 9.56 5.59 -3.93
N PRO A 90 8.90 5.14 -5.00
CA PRO A 90 9.31 5.48 -6.35
C PRO A 90 9.05 6.94 -6.69
N ALA A 91 9.90 7.53 -7.51
CA ALA A 91 9.72 8.84 -8.13
C ALA A 91 9.53 8.69 -9.64
N LEU A 92 9.01 9.74 -10.30
CA LEU A 92 8.78 9.77 -11.76
C LEU A 92 7.89 8.60 -12.23
N THR A 93 6.71 8.52 -11.64
CA THR A 93 5.72 7.48 -11.95
C THR A 93 4.35 8.12 -12.18
N ASP A 94 3.61 7.64 -13.18
CA ASP A 94 2.31 8.18 -13.59
C ASP A 94 1.22 7.86 -12.54
N GLY A 95 1.35 8.38 -11.31
CA GLY A 95 0.43 8.20 -10.20
C GLY A 95 0.86 7.21 -9.12
N THR A 96 1.81 6.28 -9.36
CA THR A 96 2.26 5.31 -8.32
C THR A 96 2.84 6.00 -7.09
N SER A 97 3.48 7.16 -7.24
CA SER A 97 3.97 7.98 -6.12
C SER A 97 2.84 8.51 -5.23
N ALA A 98 1.62 8.61 -5.76
CA ALA A 98 0.44 9.06 -5.03
C ALA A 98 -0.16 7.95 -4.13
N ILE A 99 -0.12 6.69 -4.58
CA ILE A 99 -0.80 5.56 -3.92
C ILE A 99 0.13 4.77 -3.02
N ARG A 100 1.36 4.49 -3.43
CA ARG A 100 2.40 3.76 -2.69
C ARG A 100 1.96 2.38 -2.20
N PRO A 101 2.23 1.35 -2.98
CA PRO A 101 1.85 -0.02 -2.67
C PRO A 101 2.69 -0.65 -1.55
N ALA A 102 2.03 -1.28 -0.57
CA ALA A 102 2.67 -2.04 0.49
C ALA A 102 2.95 -3.49 0.05
N GLN A 103 4.13 -4.01 0.37
CA GLN A 103 4.50 -5.40 0.13
C GLN A 103 4.69 -6.14 1.45
N LEU A 104 4.00 -7.26 1.63
CA LEU A 104 4.22 -8.17 2.74
C LEU A 104 5.00 -9.39 2.26
N ARG A 105 6.12 -9.73 2.96
CA ARG A 105 6.95 -10.91 2.63
C ARG A 105 7.45 -10.95 1.17
N GLY A 106 7.59 -9.79 0.52
CA GLY A 106 8.06 -9.68 -0.87
C GLY A 106 7.04 -10.08 -1.94
N LEU A 107 5.78 -10.36 -1.57
CA LEU A 107 4.70 -10.63 -2.52
C LEU A 107 4.15 -9.33 -3.12
N ALA A 108 3.29 -9.45 -4.15
CA ALA A 108 2.69 -8.28 -4.77
C ALA A 108 1.75 -7.54 -3.80
N PRO A 109 1.64 -6.21 -3.92
CA PRO A 109 0.82 -5.41 -3.01
C PRO A 109 -0.66 -5.77 -3.00
N ASP A 110 -1.21 -6.28 -4.09
CA ASP A 110 -2.58 -6.74 -4.24
C ASP A 110 -2.79 -8.22 -3.81
N GLN A 111 -1.72 -8.89 -3.32
CA GLN A 111 -1.78 -10.19 -2.66
C GLN A 111 -1.84 -10.06 -1.11
N VAL A 112 -2.08 -8.85 -0.61
CA VAL A 112 -2.25 -8.52 0.81
C VAL A 112 -3.67 -7.98 1.01
N LEU A 113 -4.46 -8.66 1.82
CA LEU A 113 -5.79 -8.18 2.17
C LEU A 113 -5.71 -7.11 3.26
N VAL A 114 -6.39 -5.99 3.06
CA VAL A 114 -6.54 -4.94 4.08
C VAL A 114 -7.98 -4.95 4.62
N LEU A 115 -8.09 -4.95 5.94
CA LEU A 115 -9.35 -4.84 6.66
C LEU A 115 -9.35 -3.58 7.54
N VAL A 116 -10.54 -3.06 7.83
CA VAL A 116 -10.79 -2.07 8.88
C VAL A 116 -11.86 -2.64 9.81
N ASN A 117 -11.55 -2.76 11.10
CA ASN A 117 -12.41 -3.42 12.09
C ASN A 117 -12.94 -4.80 11.61
N GLY A 118 -12.07 -5.57 10.91
CA GLY A 118 -12.40 -6.90 10.39
C GLY A 118 -13.23 -6.93 9.09
N LYS A 119 -13.61 -5.79 8.52
CA LYS A 119 -14.35 -5.71 7.24
C LYS A 119 -13.42 -5.25 6.11
N ARG A 120 -13.58 -5.83 4.92
CA ARG A 120 -12.71 -5.61 3.75
C ARG A 120 -12.63 -4.13 3.35
N ARG A 121 -11.40 -3.65 3.12
CA ARG A 121 -11.15 -2.33 2.52
C ARG A 121 -11.09 -2.46 1.00
N HIS A 122 -11.71 -1.53 0.28
CA HIS A 122 -11.65 -1.46 -1.18
C HIS A 122 -10.26 -1.08 -1.67
N THR A 123 -9.93 -1.50 -2.90
CA THR A 123 -8.68 -1.13 -3.58
C THR A 123 -8.70 0.33 -4.05
N SER A 124 -7.53 0.90 -4.33
CA SER A 124 -7.43 2.12 -5.11
C SER A 124 -7.84 1.87 -6.57
N SER A 125 -8.22 2.93 -7.27
CA SER A 125 -8.58 2.85 -8.69
C SER A 125 -7.38 2.75 -9.62
N LEU A 126 -6.15 3.03 -9.13
CA LEU A 126 -4.91 3.07 -9.90
C LEU A 126 -4.27 1.70 -10.02
N LEU A 127 -3.76 1.39 -11.22
CA LEU A 127 -2.76 0.35 -11.47
C LEU A 127 -1.34 0.90 -11.43
N ASN A 128 -0.41 0.18 -10.83
CA ASN A 128 1.01 0.50 -10.85
C ASN A 128 1.65 0.01 -12.15
N LEU A 129 1.89 0.88 -13.11
CA LEU A 129 2.32 0.47 -14.46
C LEU A 129 3.80 0.66 -14.75
N ASN A 130 4.43 1.65 -14.16
CA ASN A 130 5.81 1.98 -14.46
C ASN A 130 6.80 1.11 -13.68
N GLY A 131 8.07 1.11 -14.10
CA GLY A 131 9.10 0.18 -13.65
C GLY A 131 9.46 0.24 -12.15
N THR A 132 8.45 0.13 -11.30
CA THR A 132 8.55 0.14 -9.84
C THR A 132 8.31 -1.26 -9.26
N ILE A 133 8.61 -1.44 -7.99
CA ILE A 133 8.19 -2.62 -7.25
C ILE A 133 6.65 -2.63 -7.17
N GLY A 134 6.05 -3.79 -7.36
CA GLY A 134 4.59 -3.93 -7.44
C GLY A 134 3.99 -3.53 -8.80
N ARG A 135 4.81 -3.48 -9.88
CA ARG A 135 4.33 -3.24 -11.23
C ARG A 135 3.22 -4.21 -11.62
N GLY A 136 2.12 -3.69 -12.12
CA GLY A 136 0.91 -4.44 -12.49
C GLY A 136 -0.11 -4.62 -11.36
N SER A 137 0.18 -4.23 -10.11
CA SER A 137 -0.73 -4.42 -8.98
C SER A 137 -1.80 -3.33 -8.86
N ALA A 138 -2.95 -3.70 -8.28
CA ALA A 138 -4.05 -2.83 -7.90
C ALA A 138 -4.22 -2.83 -6.37
N PRO A 139 -3.37 -2.11 -5.60
CA PRO A 139 -3.32 -2.20 -4.14
C PRO A 139 -4.39 -1.37 -3.44
N VAL A 140 -4.57 -1.63 -2.15
CA VAL A 140 -5.26 -0.71 -1.23
C VAL A 140 -4.34 0.48 -0.90
N ASP A 141 -4.86 1.71 -0.94
CA ASP A 141 -4.14 2.89 -0.45
C ASP A 141 -4.30 3.04 1.07
N LEU A 142 -3.28 2.62 1.82
CA LEU A 142 -3.26 2.73 3.29
C LEU A 142 -3.23 4.18 3.78
N ASN A 143 -2.73 5.12 2.98
CA ASN A 143 -2.61 6.53 3.36
C ASN A 143 -3.95 7.29 3.31
N THR A 144 -5.04 6.63 2.91
CA THR A 144 -6.40 7.16 2.99
C THR A 144 -7.03 7.00 4.37
N ILE A 145 -6.40 6.22 5.27
CA ILE A 145 -6.87 5.98 6.63
C ILE A 145 -6.14 6.94 7.59
N PRO A 146 -6.86 7.82 8.32
CA PRO A 146 -6.21 8.75 9.24
C PRO A 146 -5.53 8.00 10.40
N VAL A 147 -4.24 8.27 10.64
CA VAL A 147 -3.47 7.65 11.72
C VAL A 147 -4.07 7.99 13.10
N SER A 148 -4.69 9.16 13.25
CA SER A 148 -5.39 9.57 14.45
C SER A 148 -6.61 8.67 14.81
N ALA A 149 -7.19 7.99 13.83
CA ALA A 149 -8.31 7.07 14.03
C ALA A 149 -7.90 5.69 14.56
N ILE A 150 -6.60 5.36 14.50
CA ILE A 150 -6.12 4.00 14.71
C ILE A 150 -5.82 3.75 16.19
N GLU A 151 -6.37 2.66 16.72
CA GLU A 151 -6.02 2.12 18.03
C GLU A 151 -4.82 1.19 17.93
N ARG A 152 -4.86 0.25 16.97
CA ARG A 152 -3.77 -0.67 16.65
C ARG A 152 -3.92 -1.21 15.25
N VAL A 153 -2.86 -1.81 14.74
CA VAL A 153 -2.90 -2.61 13.50
C VAL A 153 -2.48 -4.04 13.82
N GLU A 154 -3.29 -5.00 13.41
CA GLU A 154 -3.02 -6.42 13.52
C GLU A 154 -2.56 -6.93 12.15
N VAL A 155 -1.38 -7.55 12.09
CA VAL A 155 -0.83 -8.09 10.84
C VAL A 155 -0.70 -9.59 10.94
N LEU A 156 -1.62 -10.30 10.31
CA LEU A 156 -1.59 -11.75 10.17
C LEU A 156 -0.66 -12.11 9.02
N ARG A 157 0.47 -12.73 9.34
CA ARG A 157 1.48 -13.15 8.37
C ARG A 157 1.27 -14.59 7.91
N ASP A 158 0.07 -14.88 7.38
CA ASP A 158 -0.32 -16.22 6.95
C ASP A 158 -1.43 -16.16 5.90
N GLY A 159 -1.50 -17.16 5.01
CA GLY A 159 -2.60 -17.26 4.08
C GLY A 159 -3.95 -17.39 4.80
N ALA A 160 -4.93 -16.58 4.40
CA ALA A 160 -6.20 -16.47 5.11
C ALA A 160 -7.43 -16.38 4.18
N SER A 161 -7.30 -16.79 2.92
CA SER A 161 -8.40 -16.74 1.94
C SER A 161 -9.61 -17.57 2.37
N ALA A 162 -9.41 -18.68 3.08
CA ALA A 162 -10.51 -19.49 3.63
C ALA A 162 -11.36 -18.75 4.67
N GLN A 163 -10.80 -17.72 5.34
CA GLN A 163 -11.49 -16.94 6.37
C GLN A 163 -12.02 -15.60 5.85
N TYR A 164 -11.32 -14.95 4.90
CA TYR A 164 -11.56 -13.58 4.48
C TYR A 164 -11.79 -13.41 2.96
N GLY A 165 -11.65 -14.48 2.17
CA GLY A 165 -11.83 -14.46 0.72
C GLY A 165 -10.57 -14.09 -0.04
N SER A 166 -10.73 -13.74 -1.32
CA SER A 166 -9.64 -13.42 -2.24
C SER A 166 -8.66 -12.38 -1.69
N ASP A 167 -7.45 -12.34 -2.23
CA ASP A 167 -6.36 -11.39 -1.94
C ASP A 167 -5.56 -11.67 -0.65
N ALA A 168 -6.04 -12.53 0.24
CA ALA A 168 -5.35 -12.87 1.49
C ALA A 168 -4.27 -13.97 1.29
N ILE A 169 -3.40 -13.80 0.28
CA ILE A 169 -2.32 -14.76 -0.06
C ILE A 169 -1.11 -14.54 0.86
N ALA A 170 -0.57 -13.33 0.90
CA ALA A 170 0.59 -12.98 1.72
C ALA A 170 0.24 -12.84 3.20
N GLY A 171 -1.00 -12.45 3.48
CA GLY A 171 -1.52 -12.19 4.81
C GLY A 171 -2.61 -11.13 4.83
N VAL A 172 -2.93 -10.67 6.05
CA VAL A 172 -3.97 -9.69 6.30
C VAL A 172 -3.43 -8.55 7.16
N VAL A 173 -3.70 -7.32 6.77
CA VAL A 173 -3.47 -6.10 7.56
C VAL A 173 -4.82 -5.59 8.04
N ASN A 174 -5.15 -5.75 9.33
CA ASN A 174 -6.39 -5.30 9.91
C ASN A 174 -6.15 -4.04 10.75
N VAL A 175 -6.72 -2.93 10.34
CA VAL A 175 -6.69 -1.65 11.05
C VAL A 175 -7.87 -1.62 12.03
N VAL A 176 -7.58 -1.63 13.33
CA VAL A 176 -8.56 -1.51 14.39
C VAL A 176 -8.68 -0.04 14.78
N LEU A 177 -9.90 0.50 14.69
CA LEU A 177 -10.19 1.90 14.97
C LEU A 177 -10.45 2.12 16.46
N LYS A 178 -10.09 3.32 16.94
CA LYS A 178 -10.38 3.76 18.31
C LYS A 178 -11.88 3.71 18.62
N GLY A 179 -12.24 3.20 19.80
CA GLY A 179 -13.61 3.03 20.28
C GLY A 179 -13.88 3.65 21.65
N ALA A 180 -13.01 4.54 22.14
CA ALA A 180 -13.23 5.19 23.42
C ALA A 180 -14.45 6.13 23.39
N SER A 181 -15.25 6.11 24.48
CA SER A 181 -16.42 6.98 24.67
C SER A 181 -16.09 8.32 25.36
N GLN A 182 -14.84 8.53 25.73
CA GLN A 182 -14.35 9.72 26.43
C GLN A 182 -12.89 9.97 26.07
N GLY A 183 -12.41 11.17 26.38
CA GLY A 183 -11.05 11.56 26.10
C GLY A 183 -10.83 11.88 24.63
N GLY A 184 -9.57 12.16 24.33
CA GLY A 184 -9.16 12.49 22.96
C GLY A 184 -7.75 13.03 22.94
N SER A 185 -7.28 13.35 21.75
CA SER A 185 -5.96 13.95 21.55
C SER A 185 -5.97 14.95 20.40
N LEU A 186 -5.07 15.93 20.50
CA LEU A 186 -4.75 16.85 19.42
C LEU A 186 -3.23 16.96 19.31
N SER A 187 -2.69 16.86 18.10
CA SER A 187 -1.26 16.99 17.86
C SER A 187 -0.95 17.87 16.66
N LEU A 188 0.16 18.61 16.77
CA LEU A 188 0.80 19.33 15.69
C LEU A 188 2.20 18.75 15.48
N THR A 189 2.50 18.35 14.25
CA THR A 189 3.83 17.88 13.83
C THR A 189 4.35 18.80 12.73
N ALA A 190 5.61 19.20 12.82
CA ALA A 190 6.31 19.95 11.77
C ALA A 190 7.73 19.40 11.62
N GLY A 191 8.19 19.28 10.37
CA GLY A 191 9.53 18.77 10.09
C GLY A 191 10.04 19.16 8.71
N GLN A 192 11.32 18.86 8.46
CA GLN A 192 11.99 19.17 7.20
C GLN A 192 13.19 18.24 6.98
N TYR A 193 13.49 17.94 5.72
CA TYR A 193 14.71 17.22 5.38
C TYR A 193 15.95 18.10 5.54
N SER A 194 17.08 17.45 5.87
CA SER A 194 18.39 18.12 6.06
C SER A 194 18.90 18.83 4.80
N ALA A 195 18.41 18.44 3.62
CA ALA A 195 18.69 19.12 2.37
C ALA A 195 18.00 20.49 2.21
N GLY A 196 17.12 20.86 3.13
CA GLY A 196 16.42 22.16 3.16
C GLY A 196 15.12 22.22 2.35
N ASP A 197 14.63 21.06 1.88
CA ASP A 197 13.39 20.89 1.14
C ASP A 197 12.43 19.94 1.87
N GLY A 198 11.29 19.62 1.27
CA GLY A 198 10.32 18.64 1.78
C GLY A 198 9.79 18.97 3.16
N LYS A 199 9.43 20.23 3.43
CA LYS A 199 8.77 20.59 4.68
C LYS A 199 7.46 19.85 4.80
N GLN A 200 7.17 19.41 6.03
CA GLN A 200 5.92 18.75 6.36
C GLN A 200 5.28 19.42 7.55
N THR A 201 3.97 19.60 7.50
CA THR A 201 3.18 20.09 8.63
C THR A 201 1.88 19.31 8.69
N GLN A 202 1.49 18.83 9.88
CA GLN A 202 0.27 18.08 10.10
C GLN A 202 -0.38 18.47 11.42
N ILE A 203 -1.70 18.61 11.38
CA ILE A 203 -2.56 18.64 12.57
C ILE A 203 -3.40 17.37 12.53
N ALA A 204 -3.43 16.63 13.64
CA ALA A 204 -4.21 15.42 13.78
C ALA A 204 -4.84 15.37 15.16
N GLY A 205 -6.07 14.87 15.25
CA GLY A 205 -6.76 14.76 16.52
C GLY A 205 -7.89 13.74 16.48
N ASP A 206 -8.33 13.36 17.67
CA ASP A 206 -9.45 12.44 17.87
C ASP A 206 -10.18 12.77 19.15
N THR A 207 -11.45 12.36 19.26
CA THR A 207 -12.23 12.51 20.48
C THR A 207 -13.33 11.44 20.58
N GLY A 208 -13.49 10.90 21.80
CA GLY A 208 -14.58 10.00 22.14
C GLY A 208 -15.76 10.77 22.73
N LEU A 209 -16.96 10.36 22.38
CA LEU A 209 -18.23 10.89 22.85
C LEU A 209 -19.11 9.73 23.30
N ALA A 210 -19.64 9.80 24.51
CA ALA A 210 -20.59 8.82 24.99
C ALA A 210 -21.99 9.07 24.35
N ILE A 211 -22.65 8.01 23.90
CA ILE A 211 -24.01 8.02 23.43
C ILE A 211 -24.87 7.37 24.53
N GLY A 212 -25.37 8.20 25.43
CA GLY A 212 -26.03 7.74 26.65
C GLY A 212 -25.12 6.84 27.48
N GLU A 213 -25.71 5.80 28.11
CA GLU A 213 -24.97 4.78 28.88
C GLU A 213 -24.61 3.53 28.06
N ARG A 214 -25.05 3.45 26.81
CA ARG A 214 -25.05 2.22 26.00
C ARG A 214 -24.25 2.29 24.70
N GLY A 215 -23.58 3.41 24.44
CA GLY A 215 -22.83 3.53 23.18
C GLY A 215 -21.75 4.59 23.19
N PHE A 216 -20.98 4.59 22.14
CA PHE A 216 -19.95 5.60 21.89
C PHE A 216 -19.98 6.08 20.43
N LEU A 217 -19.48 7.26 20.21
CA LEU A 217 -19.04 7.79 18.92
C LEU A 217 -17.62 8.32 19.08
N HIS A 218 -16.66 7.72 18.38
CA HIS A 218 -15.29 8.21 18.31
C HIS A 218 -15.06 8.89 16.97
N LEU A 219 -14.60 10.13 17.00
CA LEU A 219 -14.32 10.94 15.81
C LEU A 219 -12.82 11.17 15.70
N SER A 220 -12.31 11.20 14.48
CA SER A 220 -10.93 11.51 14.18
C SER A 220 -10.81 12.40 12.94
N ALA A 221 -9.78 13.25 12.93
CA ALA A 221 -9.47 14.10 11.78
C ALA A 221 -7.97 14.32 11.68
N GLN A 222 -7.49 14.49 10.45
CA GLN A 222 -6.14 14.98 10.18
C GLN A 222 -6.12 15.83 8.92
N ILE A 223 -5.28 16.87 8.94
CA ILE A 223 -4.97 17.70 7.79
C ILE A 223 -3.46 17.96 7.78
N GLY A 224 -2.90 18.08 6.60
CA GLY A 224 -1.47 18.38 6.48
C GLY A 224 -1.05 18.70 5.07
N GLN A 225 0.20 19.08 4.98
CA GLN A 225 0.88 19.37 3.72
C GLN A 225 2.30 18.83 3.78
N GLN A 226 2.82 18.48 2.64
CA GLN A 226 4.20 18.08 2.38
C GLN A 226 4.68 18.79 1.12
N GLU A 227 5.81 19.50 1.19
CA GLU A 227 6.50 20.03 0.01
C GLU A 227 7.24 18.90 -0.71
N GLU A 228 7.52 19.07 -1.99
CA GLU A 228 8.32 18.14 -2.77
C GLU A 228 9.79 18.12 -2.29
N THR A 229 10.49 17.00 -2.58
CA THR A 229 11.94 16.93 -2.44
C THR A 229 12.61 16.79 -3.80
N ASN A 230 13.82 17.31 -3.95
CA ASN A 230 14.54 17.23 -5.22
C ASN A 230 15.98 16.75 -5.04
N ARG A 231 16.25 15.51 -5.44
CA ARG A 231 17.59 14.89 -5.45
C ARG A 231 18.18 14.79 -6.86
N ALA A 232 17.54 15.39 -7.89
CA ALA A 232 18.07 15.44 -9.24
C ALA A 232 19.43 16.16 -9.27
N ARG A 233 20.29 15.74 -10.19
CA ARG A 233 21.58 16.37 -10.48
C ARG A 233 21.55 17.10 -11.83
N PRO A 234 22.50 18.01 -12.08
CA PRO A 234 22.66 18.62 -13.39
C PRO A 234 22.97 17.56 -14.48
N PHE A 235 22.46 17.80 -15.68
CA PHE A 235 22.76 16.96 -16.84
C PHE A 235 24.25 16.95 -17.16
N ALA A 236 24.84 15.78 -17.28
CA ALA A 236 26.28 15.57 -17.50
C ALA A 236 26.62 14.86 -18.84
N GLY A 237 25.59 14.56 -19.66
CA GLY A 237 25.76 13.90 -20.95
C GLY A 237 25.98 14.86 -22.11
N THR A 238 25.94 14.33 -23.34
CA THR A 238 26.01 15.12 -24.56
C THR A 238 24.66 15.72 -24.90
N PRO A 239 24.49 17.05 -25.01
CA PRO A 239 23.26 17.65 -25.37
C PRO A 239 22.76 17.22 -26.76
N GLY A 240 21.44 17.06 -26.90
CA GLY A 240 20.76 16.70 -28.13
C GLY A 240 19.36 17.31 -28.15
N VAL A 241 18.58 17.03 -29.20
CA VAL A 241 17.21 17.59 -29.34
C VAL A 241 16.24 17.15 -28.23
N THR A 242 16.52 16.00 -27.61
CA THR A 242 15.68 15.43 -26.50
C THR A 242 16.34 15.60 -25.14
N GLN A 243 17.49 16.27 -25.04
CA GLN A 243 18.28 16.37 -23.83
C GLN A 243 18.33 17.81 -23.29
N PRO A 244 18.48 18.00 -21.95
CA PRO A 244 18.77 19.31 -21.38
C PRO A 244 20.11 19.87 -21.87
N ALA A 245 20.35 21.15 -21.62
CA ALA A 245 21.68 21.74 -21.80
C ALA A 245 22.67 21.16 -20.76
N LEU A 246 23.95 21.09 -21.13
CA LEU A 246 25.00 20.65 -20.22
C LEU A 246 25.01 21.51 -18.95
N GLY A 247 25.00 20.86 -17.78
CA GLY A 247 24.94 21.52 -16.46
C GLY A 247 23.55 22.01 -16.04
N GLN A 248 22.51 21.86 -16.87
CA GLN A 248 21.14 22.20 -16.50
C GLN A 248 20.57 21.16 -15.49
N LYS A 249 20.01 21.65 -14.37
CA LYS A 249 19.19 20.83 -13.46
C LYS A 249 17.74 20.91 -13.91
N ALA A 250 17.32 19.92 -14.72
CA ALA A 250 16.06 19.95 -15.46
C ALA A 250 14.95 19.10 -14.84
N PHE A 251 15.24 18.33 -13.77
CA PHE A 251 14.30 17.40 -13.15
C PHE A 251 14.02 17.73 -11.68
N VAL A 252 12.87 17.31 -11.20
CA VAL A 252 12.54 17.16 -9.79
C VAL A 252 12.34 15.66 -9.51
N ILE A 253 13.18 15.09 -8.64
CA ILE A 253 13.20 13.66 -8.32
C ILE A 253 13.19 13.50 -6.81
N GLY A 254 12.11 12.94 -6.29
CA GLY A 254 11.94 12.74 -4.85
C GLY A 254 10.50 12.47 -4.47
N GLU A 255 10.16 12.89 -3.26
CA GLU A 255 8.80 12.85 -2.75
C GLU A 255 7.95 13.90 -3.49
N PRO A 256 6.67 13.60 -3.78
CA PRO A 256 5.76 14.57 -4.38
C PRO A 256 5.36 15.65 -3.38
N GLU A 257 4.86 16.77 -3.88
CA GLU A 257 4.07 17.71 -3.09
C GLU A 257 2.70 17.08 -2.78
N VAL A 258 2.24 17.19 -1.53
CA VAL A 258 0.95 16.61 -1.09
C VAL A 258 0.23 17.55 -0.14
N ASP A 259 -1.00 17.93 -0.51
CA ASP A 259 -1.98 18.51 0.39
C ASP A 259 -3.03 17.43 0.74
N PHE A 260 -3.32 17.21 2.01
CA PHE A 260 -4.26 16.16 2.39
C PHE A 260 -5.16 16.54 3.55
N GLY A 261 -6.34 15.95 3.54
CA GLY A 261 -7.27 15.95 4.66
C GLY A 261 -8.02 14.63 4.74
N ALA A 262 -8.19 14.11 5.97
CA ALA A 262 -8.92 12.89 6.22
C ALA A 262 -9.73 13.01 7.52
N VAL A 263 -10.89 12.35 7.53
CA VAL A 263 -11.76 12.22 8.71
C VAL A 263 -12.15 10.75 8.87
N GLY A 264 -12.43 10.35 10.11
CA GLY A 264 -12.91 9.02 10.43
C GLY A 264 -13.89 9.05 11.58
N PHE A 265 -14.73 8.04 11.64
CA PHE A 265 -15.58 7.78 12.79
C PHE A 265 -15.69 6.29 13.09
N ASN A 266 -15.96 5.96 14.34
CA ASN A 266 -16.28 4.61 14.80
C ASN A 266 -17.35 4.71 15.88
N THR A 267 -18.41 3.88 15.80
CA THR A 267 -19.52 3.91 16.75
C THR A 267 -20.08 2.51 16.98
N ASP A 268 -20.52 2.26 18.21
CA ASP A 268 -21.28 1.07 18.60
C ASP A 268 -22.31 1.49 19.64
N ILE A 269 -23.56 1.09 19.43
CA ILE A 269 -24.71 1.48 20.25
C ILE A 269 -25.53 0.24 20.59
N ALA A 270 -25.51 -0.19 21.84
CA ALA A 270 -26.39 -1.26 22.31
C ALA A 270 -27.87 -0.82 22.29
N LEU A 271 -28.62 -1.37 21.35
CA LEU A 271 -30.08 -1.13 21.24
C LEU A 271 -30.84 -1.88 22.33
N THR A 272 -30.40 -3.10 22.63
CA THR A 272 -30.88 -3.95 23.71
C THR A 272 -29.68 -4.58 24.41
N ASP A 273 -29.91 -5.41 25.41
CA ASP A 273 -28.84 -6.14 26.09
C ASP A 273 -28.19 -7.22 25.17
N THR A 274 -28.82 -7.54 24.03
CA THR A 274 -28.37 -8.59 23.10
C THR A 274 -28.16 -8.12 21.66
N ILE A 275 -28.46 -6.87 21.33
CA ILE A 275 -28.36 -6.34 19.96
C ILE A 275 -27.69 -4.98 19.99
N SER A 276 -26.66 -4.81 19.15
CA SER A 276 -25.95 -3.55 18.91
C SER A 276 -26.03 -3.13 17.45
N LEU A 277 -26.18 -1.83 17.24
CA LEU A 277 -25.95 -1.17 15.96
C LEU A 277 -24.52 -0.62 15.97
N TYR A 278 -23.74 -0.87 14.91
CA TYR A 278 -22.43 -0.31 14.79
C TYR A 278 -22.19 0.32 13.42
N GLY A 279 -21.23 1.21 13.37
CA GLY A 279 -20.81 1.80 12.10
C GLY A 279 -19.44 2.45 12.21
N PHE A 280 -18.71 2.45 11.13
CA PHE A 280 -17.43 3.13 11.01
C PHE A 280 -17.16 3.52 9.57
N GLY A 281 -16.31 4.52 9.39
CA GLY A 281 -15.96 4.96 8.06
C GLY A 281 -14.83 5.98 8.06
N THR A 282 -14.27 6.16 6.88
CA THR A 282 -13.23 7.16 6.62
C THR A 282 -13.56 7.92 5.34
N ALA A 283 -13.16 9.17 5.29
CA ALA A 283 -13.17 9.96 4.08
C ALA A 283 -11.87 10.75 3.98
N SER A 284 -11.22 10.71 2.83
CA SER A 284 -10.00 11.48 2.57
C SER A 284 -10.04 12.19 1.22
N ASN A 285 -9.31 13.29 1.15
CA ASN A 285 -9.03 14.03 -0.06
C ASN A 285 -7.54 14.39 -0.08
N ARG A 286 -6.85 14.06 -1.17
CA ARG A 286 -5.42 14.29 -1.35
C ARG A 286 -5.20 14.94 -2.72
N ASP A 287 -4.47 16.04 -2.75
CA ASP A 287 -3.97 16.72 -3.95
C ASP A 287 -2.46 16.47 -4.00
N ILE A 288 -2.00 15.75 -5.03
CA ILE A 288 -0.63 15.24 -5.11
C ILE A 288 -0.03 15.74 -6.43
N THR A 289 1.07 16.49 -6.36
CA THR A 289 1.81 16.96 -7.53
C THR A 289 3.15 16.25 -7.62
N SER A 290 3.36 15.52 -8.71
CA SER A 290 4.62 14.90 -9.10
C SER A 290 5.08 15.45 -10.45
N PHE A 291 6.28 15.05 -10.88
CA PHE A 291 6.91 15.61 -12.08
C PHE A 291 7.17 14.51 -13.11
N ALA A 292 7.07 14.88 -14.39
CA ALA A 292 7.41 14.00 -15.50
C ALA A 292 8.86 14.22 -15.98
N PHE A 293 9.17 13.78 -17.18
CA PHE A 293 10.47 14.00 -17.82
C PHE A 293 10.53 15.37 -18.48
N PHE A 294 11.69 16.01 -18.42
CA PHE A 294 11.95 17.31 -19.04
C PHE A 294 11.79 17.24 -20.57
N ARG A 295 11.20 18.27 -21.15
CA ARG A 295 11.03 18.49 -22.57
C ARG A 295 12.01 19.56 -23.05
N ALA A 296 12.99 19.14 -23.88
CA ALA A 296 14.05 20.02 -24.35
C ALA A 296 13.52 21.11 -25.29
N PRO A 297 14.11 22.33 -25.28
CA PRO A 297 13.62 23.48 -26.05
C PRO A 297 13.61 23.27 -27.57
N ASN A 298 14.55 22.48 -28.06
CA ASN A 298 14.75 22.23 -29.51
C ASN A 298 14.16 20.89 -29.98
N ASN A 299 13.32 20.22 -29.17
CA ASN A 299 12.63 19.00 -29.57
C ASN A 299 11.29 19.34 -30.26
N PRO A 300 11.20 19.33 -31.61
CA PRO A 300 10.03 19.79 -32.33
C PRO A 300 8.83 18.83 -32.20
N THR A 301 9.06 17.59 -31.74
CA THR A 301 8.00 16.59 -31.56
C THR A 301 7.33 16.66 -30.20
N GLN A 302 7.98 17.30 -29.22
CA GLN A 302 7.51 17.38 -27.83
C GLN A 302 7.44 18.80 -27.27
N ASN A 303 8.00 19.79 -27.97
CA ASN A 303 8.02 21.18 -27.54
C ASN A 303 7.57 22.14 -28.65
N ILE A 304 7.04 23.26 -28.25
CA ILE A 304 6.68 24.40 -29.11
C ILE A 304 7.46 25.60 -28.56
N PRO A 305 8.57 26.03 -29.25
CA PRO A 305 9.46 27.07 -28.72
C PRO A 305 8.82 28.42 -28.48
N SER A 306 7.69 28.74 -29.17
CA SER A 306 6.92 29.96 -28.89
C SER A 306 6.18 29.95 -27.57
N LEU A 307 5.92 28.76 -27.00
CA LEU A 307 5.31 28.59 -25.67
C LEU A 307 6.38 28.36 -24.60
N TYR A 308 7.37 27.51 -24.88
CA TYR A 308 8.45 27.14 -23.94
C TYR A 308 9.82 27.27 -24.61
N PRO A 309 10.37 28.48 -24.70
CA PRO A 309 11.65 28.71 -25.40
C PRO A 309 12.84 28.02 -24.75
N ASP A 310 12.80 27.75 -23.43
CA ASP A 310 13.85 27.10 -22.66
C ASP A 310 13.54 25.62 -22.33
N GLY A 311 12.50 25.06 -22.96
CA GLY A 311 11.96 23.76 -22.57
C GLY A 311 11.09 23.85 -21.32
N PHE A 312 10.57 22.69 -20.85
CA PHE A 312 9.70 22.65 -19.68
C PHE A 312 9.72 21.30 -18.98
N LEU A 313 9.36 21.29 -17.72
CA LEU A 313 9.16 20.09 -16.90
C LEU A 313 7.66 19.95 -16.63
N PRO A 314 6.96 19.00 -17.26
CA PRO A 314 5.56 18.78 -17.01
C PRO A 314 5.31 18.33 -15.57
N GLU A 315 4.22 18.81 -14.99
CA GLU A 315 3.69 18.39 -13.69
C GLU A 315 2.53 17.42 -13.91
N ILE A 316 2.51 16.31 -13.14
CA ILE A 316 1.37 15.39 -13.08
C ILE A 316 0.71 15.61 -11.73
N ASN A 317 -0.50 16.15 -11.75
CA ASN A 317 -1.27 16.41 -10.56
C ASN A 317 -2.41 15.40 -10.44
N ASN A 318 -2.46 14.69 -9.32
CA ASN A 318 -3.47 13.68 -9.02
C ASN A 318 -4.35 14.14 -7.87
N ILE A 319 -5.68 14.14 -8.06
CA ILE A 319 -6.64 14.40 -6.99
C ILE A 319 -7.30 13.08 -6.62
N SER A 320 -6.94 12.56 -5.43
CA SER A 320 -7.49 11.31 -4.88
C SER A 320 -8.61 11.62 -3.89
N LYS A 321 -9.79 11.07 -4.14
CA LYS A 321 -10.96 11.15 -3.26
C LYS A 321 -11.34 9.73 -2.83
N ASP A 322 -11.26 9.45 -1.54
CA ASP A 322 -11.53 8.13 -0.98
C ASP A 322 -12.65 8.20 0.06
N ARG A 323 -13.53 7.20 0.04
CA ARG A 323 -14.67 7.09 0.96
C ARG A 323 -14.88 5.64 1.33
N SER A 324 -15.09 5.38 2.62
CA SER A 324 -15.46 4.06 3.12
C SER A 324 -16.50 4.20 4.21
N LEU A 325 -17.52 3.37 4.16
CA LEU A 325 -18.58 3.31 5.16
C LEU A 325 -18.95 1.85 5.40
N VAL A 326 -18.94 1.46 6.65
CA VAL A 326 -19.52 0.18 7.10
C VAL A 326 -20.62 0.49 8.08
N ALA A 327 -21.77 -0.15 7.91
CA ALA A 327 -22.88 -0.12 8.85
C ALA A 327 -23.37 -1.54 9.09
N GLY A 328 -23.61 -1.91 10.33
CA GLY A 328 -24.04 -3.26 10.66
C GLY A 328 -24.86 -3.33 11.95
N ILE A 329 -25.51 -4.44 12.08
CA ILE A 329 -26.24 -4.83 13.28
C ILE A 329 -25.73 -6.21 13.71
N LYS A 330 -25.37 -6.34 14.96
CA LYS A 330 -24.84 -7.58 15.52
C LYS A 330 -25.53 -7.91 16.83
N GLY A 331 -25.49 -9.16 17.20
CA GLY A 331 -26.08 -9.59 18.44
C GLY A 331 -25.95 -11.07 18.70
N PHE A 332 -26.65 -11.55 19.73
CA PHE A 332 -26.73 -12.97 20.04
C PHE A 332 -28.16 -13.38 20.36
N VAL A 333 -28.50 -14.61 19.97
CA VAL A 333 -29.77 -15.27 20.29
C VAL A 333 -29.43 -16.65 20.86
N GLY A 334 -29.63 -16.81 22.17
CA GLY A 334 -29.09 -17.97 22.87
C GLY A 334 -27.57 -17.97 22.79
N GLU A 335 -27.00 -19.04 22.27
CA GLU A 335 -25.53 -19.19 22.04
C GLU A 335 -25.06 -18.77 20.64
N TRP A 336 -25.96 -18.33 19.79
CA TRP A 336 -25.65 -17.89 18.44
C TRP A 336 -25.27 -16.42 18.40
N ASN A 337 -24.04 -16.12 18.02
CA ASN A 337 -23.63 -14.77 17.64
C ASN A 337 -23.88 -14.57 16.15
N TRP A 338 -24.34 -13.41 15.77
CA TRP A 338 -24.58 -13.04 14.37
C TRP A 338 -24.21 -11.57 14.13
N ASP A 339 -23.72 -11.31 12.92
CA ASP A 339 -23.33 -9.97 12.43
C ASP A 339 -23.82 -9.83 10.98
N LEU A 340 -24.72 -8.90 10.72
CA LEU A 340 -25.14 -8.50 9.39
C LEU A 340 -24.59 -7.11 9.10
N SER A 341 -23.83 -6.97 8.04
CA SER A 341 -23.20 -5.71 7.69
C SER A 341 -23.30 -5.39 6.19
N TYR A 342 -23.33 -4.09 5.91
CA TYR A 342 -23.14 -3.51 4.59
C TYR A 342 -21.86 -2.68 4.59
N ASN A 343 -21.01 -2.88 3.58
CA ASN A 343 -19.76 -2.17 3.40
C ASN A 343 -19.76 -1.49 2.03
N TYR A 344 -19.53 -0.19 2.01
CA TYR A 344 -19.36 0.65 0.83
C TYR A 344 -17.95 1.18 0.77
N GLY A 345 -17.28 1.01 -0.37
CA GLY A 345 -15.97 1.56 -0.68
C GLY A 345 -15.99 2.33 -1.99
N TYR A 346 -15.28 3.46 -2.03
CA TYR A 346 -15.17 4.32 -3.19
C TYR A 346 -13.80 4.98 -3.24
N ASN A 347 -13.12 4.88 -4.38
CA ASN A 347 -11.89 5.61 -4.66
C ASN A 347 -11.97 6.22 -6.07
N HIS A 348 -11.68 7.50 -6.17
CA HIS A 348 -11.68 8.27 -7.42
C HIS A 348 -10.38 9.05 -7.54
N LEU A 349 -9.67 8.85 -8.64
CA LEU A 349 -8.39 9.47 -8.93
C LEU A 349 -8.48 10.25 -10.23
N GLU A 350 -8.44 11.58 -10.14
CA GLU A 350 -8.38 12.49 -11.28
C GLU A 350 -6.91 12.73 -11.69
N PHE A 351 -6.69 12.89 -12.97
CA PHE A 351 -5.40 13.21 -13.55
C PHE A 351 -5.46 14.58 -14.23
N TYR A 352 -4.49 15.41 -13.91
CA TYR A 352 -4.25 16.69 -14.56
C TYR A 352 -2.78 16.80 -14.92
N THR A 353 -2.48 17.36 -16.08
CA THR A 353 -1.14 17.83 -16.40
C THR A 353 -1.11 19.36 -16.38
N ARG A 354 -0.03 19.90 -15.81
CA ARG A 354 0.23 21.36 -15.73
C ARG A 354 1.63 21.65 -16.22
N ASN A 355 1.92 22.93 -16.50
CA ASN A 355 3.22 23.32 -17.07
C ASN A 355 3.60 22.42 -18.27
N THR A 356 2.66 22.21 -19.19
CA THR A 356 2.76 21.23 -20.28
C THR A 356 2.23 21.82 -21.58
N LEU A 357 2.15 21.01 -22.63
CA LEU A 357 1.49 21.30 -23.89
C LEU A 357 1.14 20.01 -24.63
N ASN A 358 0.27 20.09 -25.63
CA ASN A 358 0.09 19.06 -26.66
C ASN A 358 0.74 19.55 -27.97
N ALA A 359 1.87 18.93 -28.33
CA ALA A 359 2.65 19.36 -29.48
C ALA A 359 1.87 19.29 -30.81
N SER A 360 0.91 18.36 -30.93
CA SER A 360 0.08 18.22 -32.12
C SER A 360 -0.90 19.38 -32.35
N LEU A 361 -1.21 20.17 -31.32
CA LEU A 361 -2.05 21.38 -31.39
C LEU A 361 -1.29 22.62 -31.86
N GLY A 362 0.03 22.55 -32.03
CA GLY A 362 0.87 23.67 -32.41
C GLY A 362 0.77 24.82 -31.41
N ALA A 363 1.00 26.07 -31.88
CA ALA A 363 1.05 27.27 -31.02
C ALA A 363 -0.27 27.60 -30.30
N THR A 364 -1.35 26.91 -30.59
CA THR A 364 -2.66 27.08 -29.93
C THR A 364 -2.87 26.11 -28.76
N SER A 365 -1.86 25.30 -28.44
CA SER A 365 -1.95 24.37 -27.32
C SER A 365 -2.18 25.09 -25.99
N PRO A 366 -3.16 24.65 -25.17
CA PRO A 366 -3.18 24.97 -23.74
C PRO A 366 -1.91 24.49 -23.03
N THR A 367 -1.66 25.00 -21.82
CA THR A 367 -0.52 24.61 -20.97
C THR A 367 -0.95 23.83 -19.71
N SER A 368 -2.22 23.47 -19.63
CA SER A 368 -2.79 22.63 -18.59
C SER A 368 -3.97 21.87 -19.16
N PHE A 369 -4.16 20.63 -18.75
CA PHE A 369 -5.21 19.74 -19.22
C PHE A 369 -5.81 18.93 -18.07
N TYR A 370 -7.11 18.62 -18.22
CA TYR A 370 -7.75 17.52 -17.51
C TYR A 370 -7.56 16.24 -18.33
N ASP A 371 -6.87 15.26 -17.76
CA ASP A 371 -6.45 14.05 -18.49
C ASP A 371 -7.42 12.88 -18.31
N GLY A 372 -8.46 13.04 -17.47
CA GLY A 372 -9.44 12.01 -17.17
C GLY A 372 -9.35 11.48 -15.75
N ALA A 373 -10.09 10.42 -15.47
CA ALA A 373 -10.17 9.87 -14.13
C ALA A 373 -10.31 8.35 -14.13
N LEU A 374 -9.87 7.73 -13.04
CA LEU A 374 -10.11 6.34 -12.68
C LEU A 374 -10.98 6.29 -11.43
N GLU A 375 -11.90 5.35 -11.38
CA GLU A 375 -12.82 5.19 -10.26
C GLU A 375 -13.03 3.72 -9.94
N THR A 376 -13.03 3.38 -8.65
CA THR A 376 -13.48 2.07 -8.18
C THR A 376 -14.58 2.23 -7.15
N THR A 377 -15.58 1.38 -7.21
CA THR A 377 -16.65 1.28 -6.22
C THR A 377 -16.83 -0.17 -5.81
N GLN A 378 -16.99 -0.41 -4.51
CA GLN A 378 -17.22 -1.75 -3.98
C GLN A 378 -18.39 -1.72 -3.00
N ASN A 379 -19.33 -2.65 -3.16
CA ASN A 379 -20.45 -2.86 -2.24
C ASN A 379 -20.39 -4.30 -1.76
N ILE A 380 -20.44 -4.53 -0.45
CA ILE A 380 -20.42 -5.87 0.15
C ILE A 380 -21.52 -5.98 1.18
N VAL A 381 -22.25 -7.09 1.14
CA VAL A 381 -23.15 -7.51 2.23
C VAL A 381 -22.59 -8.79 2.82
N ASN A 382 -22.36 -8.81 4.12
CA ASN A 382 -21.90 -9.99 4.87
C ASN A 382 -22.93 -10.38 5.93
N LEU A 383 -23.14 -11.69 6.08
CA LEU A 383 -23.78 -12.29 7.24
C LEU A 383 -22.81 -13.31 7.83
N ASP A 384 -22.31 -13.03 9.01
CA ASP A 384 -21.40 -13.87 9.78
C ASP A 384 -22.15 -14.46 10.98
N ILE A 385 -22.03 -15.77 11.21
CA ILE A 385 -22.68 -16.48 12.31
C ILE A 385 -21.64 -17.36 13.01
N SER A 386 -21.65 -17.36 14.34
CA SER A 386 -20.82 -18.26 15.14
C SER A 386 -21.51 -18.72 16.42
N ARG A 387 -21.09 -19.88 16.92
CA ARG A 387 -21.51 -20.40 18.24
C ARG A 387 -20.48 -21.33 18.85
N PRO A 388 -20.42 -21.40 20.17
CA PRO A 388 -19.75 -22.50 20.86
C PRO A 388 -20.55 -23.81 20.65
N VAL A 389 -19.84 -24.93 20.47
CA VAL A 389 -20.42 -26.26 20.30
C VAL A 389 -19.73 -27.23 21.24
N GLU A 390 -20.50 -27.92 22.06
CA GLU A 390 -20.01 -28.93 22.97
C GLU A 390 -19.74 -30.24 22.20
N LEU A 391 -18.47 -30.55 22.00
CA LEU A 391 -18.01 -31.78 21.31
C LEU A 391 -17.40 -32.82 22.25
N GLY A 392 -17.50 -32.61 23.59
CA GLY A 392 -16.86 -33.44 24.59
C GLY A 392 -15.34 -33.27 24.67
N LEU A 393 -14.84 -32.12 24.24
CA LEU A 393 -13.44 -31.69 24.31
C LEU A 393 -13.16 -30.98 25.65
N ALA A 394 -11.91 -30.54 25.85
CA ALA A 394 -11.53 -29.79 27.06
C ALA A 394 -12.31 -28.45 27.18
N TYR A 395 -12.56 -27.82 26.05
CA TYR A 395 -13.34 -26.57 25.93
C TYR A 395 -14.32 -26.67 24.76
N PRO A 396 -15.41 -25.89 24.75
CA PRO A 396 -16.32 -25.81 23.62
C PRO A 396 -15.58 -25.42 22.33
N ALA A 397 -15.87 -26.09 21.23
CA ALA A 397 -15.36 -25.68 19.91
C ALA A 397 -16.18 -24.48 19.37
N THR A 398 -15.56 -23.58 18.62
CA THR A 398 -16.25 -22.49 17.94
C THR A 398 -16.55 -22.89 16.50
N LEU A 399 -17.84 -23.06 16.19
CA LEU A 399 -18.33 -23.22 14.82
C LEU A 399 -18.68 -21.83 14.27
N SER A 400 -18.17 -21.51 13.07
CA SER A 400 -18.47 -20.28 12.35
C SER A 400 -18.86 -20.58 10.91
N PHE A 401 -19.78 -19.80 10.37
CA PHE A 401 -20.14 -19.85 8.95
C PHE A 401 -20.75 -18.51 8.52
N GLY A 402 -20.75 -18.24 7.23
CA GLY A 402 -21.32 -17.00 6.72
C GLY A 402 -21.42 -16.98 5.22
N VAL A 403 -22.06 -15.93 4.74
CA VAL A 403 -22.25 -15.65 3.32
C VAL A 403 -21.89 -14.21 3.02
N GLU A 404 -21.38 -13.99 1.80
CA GLU A 404 -21.01 -12.68 1.28
C GLU A 404 -21.59 -12.49 -0.11
N ALA A 405 -22.14 -11.30 -0.39
CA ALA A 405 -22.44 -10.86 -1.75
C ALA A 405 -21.66 -9.57 -2.00
N ARG A 406 -20.90 -9.50 -3.10
CA ARG A 406 -20.04 -8.38 -3.43
C ARG A 406 -20.28 -7.95 -4.88
N ASN A 407 -20.43 -6.63 -5.07
CA ASN A 407 -20.43 -5.98 -6.38
C ASN A 407 -19.24 -5.02 -6.45
N GLU A 408 -18.47 -5.12 -7.50
CA GLU A 408 -17.31 -4.29 -7.79
C GLU A 408 -17.52 -3.57 -9.11
N LYS A 409 -17.14 -2.29 -9.16
CA LYS A 409 -17.17 -1.48 -10.38
C LYS A 409 -15.84 -0.76 -10.57
N TRP A 410 -15.40 -0.71 -11.80
CA TRP A 410 -14.23 0.07 -12.18
C TRP A 410 -14.54 0.86 -13.44
N ASN A 411 -14.23 2.17 -13.41
CA ASN A 411 -14.51 3.09 -14.50
C ASN A 411 -13.24 3.84 -14.90
N GLN A 412 -13.06 4.02 -16.19
CA GLN A 412 -12.08 4.90 -16.79
C GLN A 412 -12.80 5.97 -17.59
N SER A 413 -12.68 7.24 -17.16
CA SER A 413 -13.33 8.38 -17.77
C SER A 413 -12.36 9.16 -18.66
N PRO A 414 -12.82 9.68 -19.83
CA PRO A 414 -11.94 10.39 -20.75
C PRO A 414 -11.55 11.77 -20.20
N GLY A 415 -10.39 12.24 -20.63
CA GLY A 415 -9.95 13.62 -20.45
C GLY A 415 -10.63 14.59 -21.43
N GLU A 416 -10.22 15.86 -21.35
CA GLU A 416 -10.64 16.85 -22.35
C GLU A 416 -9.94 16.61 -23.70
N TYR A 417 -10.53 17.06 -24.79
CA TYR A 417 -10.03 16.83 -26.15
C TYR A 417 -8.54 17.16 -26.33
N GLY A 418 -8.11 18.30 -25.80
CA GLY A 418 -6.71 18.75 -25.89
C GLY A 418 -5.71 17.80 -25.22
N ALA A 419 -6.16 17.07 -24.18
CA ALA A 419 -5.33 16.15 -23.42
C ALA A 419 -4.90 14.88 -24.20
N TYR A 420 -5.70 14.45 -25.18
CA TYR A 420 -5.44 13.22 -25.95
C TYR A 420 -5.37 13.43 -27.47
N ALA A 421 -5.73 14.62 -27.98
CA ALA A 421 -5.85 14.87 -29.41
C ALA A 421 -4.55 14.68 -30.18
N ASN A 422 -4.67 14.13 -31.40
CA ASN A 422 -3.67 14.22 -32.45
C ASN A 422 -4.22 15.15 -33.55
N ALA A 423 -3.97 16.46 -33.38
CA ALA A 423 -4.61 17.47 -34.23
C ALA A 423 -3.87 17.73 -35.56
N GLY A 424 -2.61 17.29 -35.67
CA GLY A 424 -1.80 17.51 -36.88
C GLY A 424 -1.45 18.97 -37.20
N LEU A 425 -1.61 19.88 -36.22
CA LEU A 425 -1.31 21.32 -36.35
C LEU A 425 0.11 21.69 -35.92
N GLY A 426 0.83 20.74 -35.38
CA GLY A 426 2.23 20.88 -34.92
C GLY A 426 3.26 20.61 -36.02
N ALA A 427 4.52 20.51 -35.63
CA ALA A 427 5.60 20.08 -36.49
C ALA A 427 5.37 18.65 -37.01
N PRO A 428 5.94 18.24 -38.14
CA PRO A 428 5.89 16.86 -38.60
C PRO A 428 6.40 15.89 -37.51
N GLY A 429 5.60 14.88 -37.17
CA GLY A 429 5.89 13.92 -36.12
C GLY A 429 5.66 14.45 -34.70
N ALA A 430 4.95 15.59 -34.53
CA ALA A 430 4.57 16.08 -33.22
C ALA A 430 3.75 15.04 -32.44
N GLY A 431 4.11 14.79 -31.18
CA GLY A 431 3.44 13.84 -30.31
C GLY A 431 2.00 14.22 -30.04
N ALA A 432 1.11 13.23 -30.02
CA ALA A 432 -0.28 13.37 -29.62
C ALA A 432 -0.41 13.48 -28.10
N GLY A 433 -1.42 14.17 -27.62
CA GLY A 433 -1.74 14.29 -26.21
C GLY A 433 -0.83 15.21 -25.41
N ALA A 434 -1.22 15.45 -24.18
CA ALA A 434 -0.48 16.27 -23.23
C ALA A 434 0.87 15.63 -22.90
N GLN A 435 1.92 16.46 -22.84
CA GLN A 435 3.24 15.98 -22.46
C GLN A 435 3.30 15.76 -20.96
N GLY A 436 3.88 14.61 -20.55
CA GLY A 436 3.92 14.16 -19.17
C GLY A 436 2.99 12.99 -18.94
N PHE A 437 1.70 13.20 -19.10
CA PHE A 437 0.68 12.15 -19.10
C PHE A 437 -0.35 12.47 -20.19
N GLY A 438 -0.40 11.60 -21.20
CA GLY A 438 -1.39 11.73 -22.27
C GLY A 438 -2.78 11.37 -21.75
N GLY A 439 -3.75 12.27 -21.88
CA GLY A 439 -5.10 12.05 -21.35
C GLY A 439 -5.78 10.82 -21.95
N PHE A 440 -6.71 10.26 -21.21
CA PHE A 440 -7.53 9.15 -21.67
C PHE A 440 -8.46 9.62 -22.79
N SER A 441 -8.41 8.96 -23.93
CA SER A 441 -9.31 9.23 -25.05
C SER A 441 -10.65 8.50 -24.85
N PRO A 442 -11.73 8.93 -25.52
CA PRO A 442 -13.04 8.26 -25.42
C PRO A 442 -13.04 6.79 -25.85
N ASP A 443 -12.12 6.36 -26.72
CA ASP A 443 -11.99 4.98 -27.19
C ASP A 443 -11.38 4.02 -26.15
N VAL A 444 -10.70 4.57 -25.14
CA VAL A 444 -10.17 3.77 -24.01
C VAL A 444 -11.03 3.90 -22.75
N ALA A 445 -12.02 4.76 -22.75
CA ALA A 445 -12.93 4.95 -21.64
C ALA A 445 -13.95 3.80 -21.55
N GLY A 446 -14.39 3.48 -20.34
CA GLY A 446 -15.37 2.43 -20.13
C GLY A 446 -15.78 2.29 -18.67
N ALA A 447 -16.89 1.59 -18.47
CA ALA A 447 -17.44 1.24 -17.17
C ALA A 447 -17.63 -0.28 -17.14
N PHE A 448 -17.08 -0.92 -16.13
CA PHE A 448 -17.05 -2.37 -15.98
C PHE A 448 -17.49 -2.74 -14.58
N ASP A 449 -18.22 -3.82 -14.44
CA ASP A 449 -18.68 -4.31 -13.17
C ASP A 449 -18.54 -5.83 -13.08
N ARG A 450 -18.59 -6.34 -11.85
CA ARG A 450 -18.49 -7.74 -11.50
C ARG A 450 -19.27 -8.03 -10.23
N ASP A 451 -20.05 -9.10 -10.25
CA ASP A 451 -20.70 -9.67 -9.08
C ASP A 451 -20.01 -10.93 -8.60
N SER A 452 -19.95 -11.11 -7.29
CA SER A 452 -19.48 -12.35 -6.69
C SER A 452 -20.27 -12.73 -5.44
N HIS A 453 -20.39 -14.03 -5.22
CA HIS A 453 -21.08 -14.63 -4.06
C HIS A 453 -20.16 -15.63 -3.38
N ALA A 454 -20.15 -15.62 -2.05
CA ALA A 454 -19.33 -16.53 -1.29
C ALA A 454 -20.07 -17.15 -0.11
N ALA A 455 -19.63 -18.35 0.28
CA ALA A 455 -20.02 -19.01 1.52
C ALA A 455 -18.80 -19.63 2.18
N TYR A 456 -18.74 -19.57 3.50
CA TYR A 456 -17.62 -20.16 4.25
C TYR A 456 -18.14 -20.90 5.50
N VAL A 457 -17.30 -21.85 5.98
CA VAL A 457 -17.46 -22.55 7.24
C VAL A 457 -16.11 -22.70 7.92
N GLY A 458 -16.07 -22.57 9.23
CA GLY A 458 -14.88 -22.76 10.07
C GLY A 458 -15.22 -23.45 11.36
N LEU A 459 -14.26 -24.24 11.85
CA LEU A 459 -14.32 -24.86 13.17
C LEU A 459 -12.95 -24.68 13.85
N GLU A 460 -12.94 -24.08 15.03
CA GLU A 460 -11.78 -23.91 15.89
C GLU A 460 -12.04 -24.58 17.24
N ALA A 461 -11.09 -25.40 17.71
CA ALA A 461 -11.26 -26.12 18.97
C ALA A 461 -9.95 -26.23 19.76
N ASP A 462 -10.06 -26.09 21.05
CA ASP A 462 -9.03 -26.49 22.01
C ASP A 462 -9.30 -27.94 22.40
N LEU A 463 -8.65 -28.88 21.66
CA LEU A 463 -8.85 -30.31 21.80
C LEU A 463 -8.38 -30.84 23.19
N THR A 464 -7.37 -30.17 23.73
CA THR A 464 -6.88 -30.36 25.11
C THR A 464 -6.39 -29.01 25.64
N GLU A 465 -6.05 -28.89 26.89
CA GLU A 465 -5.44 -27.68 27.48
C GLU A 465 -4.14 -27.25 26.76
N LYS A 466 -3.47 -28.17 26.04
CA LYS A 466 -2.21 -27.93 25.34
C LYS A 466 -2.31 -27.90 23.81
N PHE A 467 -3.38 -28.42 23.26
CA PHE A 467 -3.49 -28.61 21.81
C PHE A 467 -4.77 -27.99 21.27
N SER A 468 -4.59 -26.98 20.43
CA SER A 468 -5.66 -26.35 19.66
C SER A 468 -5.49 -26.63 18.16
N ALA A 469 -6.61 -26.73 17.43
CA ALA A 469 -6.64 -26.92 16.00
C ALA A 469 -7.81 -26.15 15.37
N GLY A 470 -7.65 -25.79 14.11
CA GLY A 470 -8.65 -25.09 13.33
C GLY A 470 -8.71 -25.61 11.89
N ALA A 471 -9.91 -25.59 11.31
CA ALA A 471 -10.15 -25.87 9.90
C ALA A 471 -11.15 -24.85 9.34
N ALA A 472 -10.90 -24.34 8.14
CA ALA A 472 -11.81 -23.44 7.44
C ALA A 472 -11.86 -23.81 5.96
N ALA A 473 -13.03 -23.60 5.34
CA ALA A 473 -13.23 -23.74 3.91
C ALA A 473 -14.14 -22.60 3.42
N ARG A 474 -13.86 -22.10 2.23
CA ARG A 474 -14.64 -21.05 1.57
C ARG A 474 -14.78 -21.37 0.09
N TYR A 475 -15.96 -21.11 -0.45
CA TYR A 475 -16.29 -21.19 -1.86
C TYR A 475 -16.78 -19.82 -2.32
N GLU A 476 -16.25 -19.36 -3.46
CA GLU A 476 -16.63 -18.09 -4.09
C GLU A 476 -16.96 -18.34 -5.56
N ASP A 477 -17.98 -17.67 -6.07
CA ASP A 477 -18.41 -17.69 -7.46
C ASP A 477 -18.45 -16.28 -8.03
N TYR A 478 -17.79 -16.07 -9.17
CA TYR A 478 -17.65 -14.79 -9.85
C TYR A 478 -18.25 -14.90 -11.25
N ASP A 479 -18.93 -13.87 -11.69
CA ASP A 479 -19.63 -13.86 -12.99
C ASP A 479 -18.70 -13.76 -14.21
N ASP A 480 -17.43 -13.33 -14.02
CA ASP A 480 -16.46 -13.14 -15.11
C ASP A 480 -15.48 -14.31 -15.31
N PHE A 481 -15.07 -15.03 -14.28
CA PHE A 481 -14.09 -16.13 -14.40
C PHE A 481 -14.50 -17.43 -13.69
N GLY A 482 -15.70 -17.49 -13.08
CA GLY A 482 -16.24 -18.70 -12.46
C GLY A 482 -15.84 -18.85 -10.99
N SER A 483 -15.82 -20.09 -10.50
CA SER A 483 -15.77 -20.40 -9.07
C SER A 483 -14.39 -20.80 -8.59
N GLN A 484 -14.10 -20.45 -7.33
CA GLN A 484 -12.88 -20.78 -6.61
C GLN A 484 -13.18 -21.35 -5.21
N ALA A 485 -12.32 -22.27 -4.75
CA ALA A 485 -12.41 -22.82 -3.40
C ALA A 485 -11.08 -22.64 -2.68
N SER A 486 -11.15 -22.26 -1.41
CA SER A 486 -9.98 -22.13 -0.54
C SER A 486 -10.19 -22.86 0.77
N GLY A 487 -9.09 -23.37 1.36
CA GLY A 487 -9.09 -24.12 2.60
C GLY A 487 -7.92 -23.76 3.49
N LYS A 488 -8.09 -23.91 4.80
CA LYS A 488 -7.03 -23.73 5.79
C LYS A 488 -7.13 -24.77 6.88
N LEU A 489 -5.97 -25.31 7.25
CA LEU A 489 -5.78 -26.11 8.46
C LEU A 489 -4.72 -25.44 9.32
N SER A 490 -4.98 -25.32 10.62
CA SER A 490 -4.06 -24.74 11.58
C SER A 490 -4.02 -25.59 12.85
N ALA A 491 -2.87 -25.59 13.52
CA ALA A 491 -2.71 -26.26 14.80
C ALA A 491 -1.65 -25.56 15.66
N ARG A 492 -1.83 -25.63 16.98
CA ARG A 492 -0.86 -25.17 17.97
C ARG A 492 -0.76 -26.17 19.12
N TYR A 493 0.48 -26.50 19.53
CA TYR A 493 0.75 -27.34 20.67
C TYR A 493 1.67 -26.65 21.67
N ALA A 494 1.19 -26.43 22.88
CA ALA A 494 1.96 -25.89 24.01
C ALA A 494 2.68 -27.04 24.75
N PHE A 495 4.00 -27.15 24.57
CA PHE A 495 4.82 -28.12 25.33
C PHE A 495 4.85 -27.75 26.82
N THR A 496 5.03 -26.45 27.08
CA THR A 496 4.97 -25.81 28.38
C THR A 496 4.28 -24.44 28.23
N GLU A 497 4.05 -23.73 29.31
CA GLU A 497 3.58 -22.32 29.25
C GLU A 497 4.56 -21.41 28.49
N ALA A 498 5.86 -21.73 28.54
CA ALA A 498 6.92 -20.94 27.90
C ALA A 498 7.24 -21.34 26.46
N VAL A 499 6.77 -22.50 25.97
CA VAL A 499 7.16 -23.02 24.65
C VAL A 499 5.96 -23.61 23.92
N ALA A 500 5.62 -23.06 22.76
CA ALA A 500 4.61 -23.63 21.89
C ALA A 500 5.10 -23.70 20.44
N LEU A 501 4.59 -24.70 19.70
CA LEU A 501 4.75 -24.86 18.26
C LEU A 501 3.41 -24.63 17.59
N ARG A 502 3.41 -23.90 16.47
CA ARG A 502 2.23 -23.69 15.63
C ARG A 502 2.53 -23.98 14.18
N GLY A 503 1.51 -24.32 13.40
CA GLY A 503 1.70 -24.57 11.99
C GLY A 503 0.40 -24.46 11.22
N THR A 504 0.50 -24.06 9.96
CA THR A 504 -0.65 -23.90 9.07
C THR A 504 -0.36 -24.42 7.68
N VAL A 505 -1.41 -24.88 7.01
CA VAL A 505 -1.44 -25.13 5.56
C VAL A 505 -2.70 -24.46 5.03
N SER A 506 -2.56 -23.61 4.04
CA SER A 506 -3.70 -22.91 3.45
C SER A 506 -3.58 -22.77 1.93
N SER A 507 -4.69 -23.02 1.23
CA SER A 507 -4.87 -22.60 -0.15
C SER A 507 -5.58 -21.26 -0.21
N GLY A 508 -5.26 -20.46 -1.22
CA GLY A 508 -5.88 -19.17 -1.45
C GLY A 508 -5.89 -18.83 -2.92
N PHE A 509 -6.54 -17.74 -3.27
CA PHE A 509 -6.56 -17.23 -4.63
C PHE A 509 -6.68 -15.70 -4.65
N ARG A 510 -6.41 -15.12 -5.81
CA ARG A 510 -6.67 -13.72 -6.11
C ARG A 510 -7.35 -13.59 -7.47
N ALA A 511 -8.50 -12.94 -7.48
CA ALA A 511 -9.20 -12.59 -8.70
C ALA A 511 -8.40 -11.56 -9.52
N PRO A 512 -8.38 -11.65 -10.87
CA PRO A 512 -7.92 -10.55 -11.70
C PRO A 512 -8.74 -9.31 -11.38
N SER A 513 -8.11 -8.18 -11.03
CA SER A 513 -8.88 -6.95 -10.78
C SER A 513 -9.50 -6.44 -12.09
N LEU A 514 -10.65 -5.75 -12.00
CA LEU A 514 -11.27 -5.13 -13.18
C LEU A 514 -10.30 -4.14 -13.86
N ALA A 515 -9.47 -3.45 -13.06
CA ALA A 515 -8.42 -2.59 -13.58
C ALA A 515 -7.38 -3.37 -14.41
N GLN A 516 -6.93 -4.57 -13.98
CA GLN A 516 -6.00 -5.39 -14.75
C GLN A 516 -6.61 -5.91 -16.05
N GLN A 517 -7.92 -6.15 -16.07
CA GLN A 517 -8.63 -6.65 -17.24
C GLN A 517 -8.89 -5.56 -18.29
N TYR A 518 -9.19 -4.33 -17.87
CA TYR A 518 -9.77 -3.32 -18.76
C TYR A 518 -8.98 -2.03 -18.91
N PHE A 519 -7.98 -1.76 -18.06
CA PHE A 519 -7.22 -0.51 -18.11
C PHE A 519 -6.46 -0.35 -19.41
N GLN A 520 -6.54 0.85 -20.00
CA GLN A 520 -5.80 1.26 -21.18
C GLN A 520 -5.17 2.63 -20.97
N THR A 521 -3.92 2.77 -21.34
CA THR A 521 -3.21 4.06 -21.33
C THR A 521 -2.02 4.02 -22.27
N VAL A 522 -1.54 5.20 -22.65
CA VAL A 522 -0.22 5.35 -23.29
C VAL A 522 0.72 5.96 -22.26
N SER A 523 1.83 5.31 -22.00
CA SER A 523 2.88 5.78 -21.09
C SER A 523 4.16 6.09 -21.84
N THR A 524 4.74 7.25 -21.58
CA THR A 524 6.10 7.58 -22.05
C THR A 524 7.12 6.84 -21.17
N THR A 525 7.90 5.95 -21.74
CA THR A 525 8.87 5.11 -21.00
C THR A 525 10.28 5.36 -21.52
N PHE A 526 11.24 5.57 -20.60
CA PHE A 526 12.66 5.62 -20.90
C PHE A 526 13.31 4.30 -20.50
N LEU A 527 13.99 3.67 -21.46
CA LEU A 527 14.71 2.44 -21.19
C LEU A 527 16.17 2.76 -20.84
N PRO A 528 16.78 2.06 -19.86
CA PRO A 528 18.19 2.24 -19.51
C PRO A 528 19.10 2.14 -20.74
N GLY A 529 19.99 3.11 -20.92
CA GLY A 529 20.90 3.20 -22.05
C GLY A 529 20.31 3.73 -23.36
N ILE A 530 19.01 4.07 -23.39
CA ILE A 530 18.33 4.64 -24.56
C ILE A 530 17.87 6.06 -24.24
N THR A 531 18.25 7.01 -25.09
CA THR A 531 17.97 8.44 -24.88
C THR A 531 16.65 8.92 -25.47
N THR A 532 16.01 8.08 -26.31
CA THR A 532 14.73 8.39 -26.96
C THR A 532 13.58 7.74 -26.15
N PRO A 533 12.54 8.47 -25.79
CA PRO A 533 11.39 7.89 -25.12
C PRO A 533 10.59 6.98 -26.05
N PHE A 534 9.97 5.97 -25.46
CA PHE A 534 9.03 5.05 -26.10
C PHE A 534 7.61 5.37 -25.62
N GLU A 535 6.66 5.47 -26.53
CA GLU A 535 5.24 5.57 -26.26
C GLU A 535 4.66 4.14 -26.23
N ILE A 536 4.43 3.61 -25.05
CA ILE A 536 3.97 2.23 -24.80
C ILE A 536 2.50 2.27 -24.44
N ARG A 537 1.67 1.59 -25.24
CA ARG A 537 0.25 1.42 -24.93
C ARG A 537 0.01 0.14 -24.13
N THR A 538 -0.74 0.26 -23.03
CA THR A 538 -1.27 -0.89 -22.29
C THR A 538 -2.61 -1.28 -22.92
N PHE A 539 -2.76 -2.57 -23.29
CA PHE A 539 -3.96 -3.11 -23.91
C PHE A 539 -4.66 -4.08 -22.96
N PRO A 540 -6.00 -4.11 -22.93
CA PRO A 540 -6.73 -5.21 -22.28
C PRO A 540 -6.33 -6.55 -22.90
N ALA A 541 -6.11 -7.57 -22.09
CA ALA A 541 -5.73 -8.90 -22.57
C ALA A 541 -6.77 -9.48 -23.56
N SER A 542 -8.05 -9.15 -23.40
CA SER A 542 -9.16 -9.54 -24.29
C SER A 542 -9.23 -8.76 -25.61
N SER A 543 -8.42 -7.70 -25.80
CA SER A 543 -8.45 -6.90 -27.03
C SER A 543 -7.81 -7.65 -28.21
N ALA A 544 -8.31 -7.42 -29.44
CA ALA A 544 -7.77 -8.04 -30.64
C ALA A 544 -6.27 -7.75 -30.85
N ILE A 545 -5.78 -6.58 -30.43
CA ILE A 545 -4.36 -6.20 -30.48
C ILE A 545 -3.54 -7.02 -29.49
N ALA A 546 -4.00 -7.15 -28.24
CA ALA A 546 -3.29 -7.96 -27.25
C ALA A 546 -3.25 -9.43 -27.68
N GLN A 547 -4.37 -9.96 -28.23
CA GLN A 547 -4.42 -11.32 -28.79
C GLN A 547 -3.48 -11.49 -29.99
N ALA A 548 -3.31 -10.46 -30.82
CA ALA A 548 -2.31 -10.46 -31.90
C ALA A 548 -0.84 -10.47 -31.38
N PHE A 549 -0.64 -10.16 -30.10
CA PHE A 549 0.60 -10.36 -29.36
C PHE A 549 0.59 -11.63 -28.50
N GLY A 550 -0.40 -12.51 -28.63
CA GLY A 550 -0.53 -13.76 -27.91
C GLY A 550 -1.05 -13.62 -26.47
N ALA A 551 -1.89 -12.61 -26.22
CA ALA A 551 -2.58 -12.50 -24.92
C ALA A 551 -3.76 -13.47 -24.84
N ASP A 552 -3.93 -14.09 -23.68
CA ASP A 552 -5.11 -14.84 -23.28
C ASP A 552 -5.94 -14.05 -22.26
N ALA A 553 -7.21 -14.43 -22.09
CA ALA A 553 -8.05 -13.91 -21.01
C ALA A 553 -7.41 -14.23 -19.66
N LEU A 554 -7.49 -13.30 -18.71
CA LEU A 554 -6.91 -13.50 -17.39
C LEU A 554 -7.70 -14.54 -16.59
N SER A 555 -6.96 -15.37 -15.88
CA SER A 555 -7.46 -16.33 -14.89
C SER A 555 -7.05 -15.89 -13.46
N PRO A 556 -7.71 -16.42 -12.41
CA PRO A 556 -7.27 -16.20 -11.03
C PRO A 556 -5.86 -16.71 -10.79
N GLU A 557 -5.12 -16.01 -9.90
CA GLU A 557 -3.92 -16.56 -9.29
C GLU A 557 -4.33 -17.58 -8.22
N GLU A 558 -3.65 -18.69 -8.13
CA GLU A 558 -3.86 -19.69 -7.09
C GLU A 558 -2.63 -19.76 -6.17
N SER A 559 -2.85 -20.02 -4.89
CA SER A 559 -1.74 -20.09 -3.93
C SER A 559 -1.85 -21.28 -2.99
N LEU A 560 -0.67 -21.80 -2.60
CA LEU A 560 -0.52 -22.78 -1.55
C LEU A 560 0.56 -22.33 -0.57
N SER A 561 0.17 -22.13 0.71
CA SER A 561 1.01 -21.59 1.76
C SER A 561 1.21 -22.60 2.87
N TYR A 562 2.44 -22.68 3.38
CA TYR A 562 2.84 -23.47 4.54
C TYR A 562 3.54 -22.56 5.54
N SER A 563 3.20 -22.67 6.82
CA SER A 563 3.94 -22.01 7.89
C SER A 563 4.20 -22.96 9.06
N LEU A 564 5.35 -22.76 9.73
CA LEU A 564 5.72 -23.44 10.95
C LEU A 564 6.39 -22.42 11.88
N GLY A 565 5.83 -22.25 13.07
CA GLY A 565 6.25 -21.23 14.02
C GLY A 565 6.53 -21.77 15.42
N LEU A 566 7.58 -21.25 16.03
CA LEU A 566 7.93 -21.47 17.43
C LEU A 566 7.60 -20.19 18.22
N VAL A 567 6.87 -20.35 19.33
CA VAL A 567 6.50 -19.27 20.25
C VAL A 567 7.22 -19.54 21.57
N LEU A 568 8.00 -18.57 22.03
CA LEU A 568 8.84 -18.67 23.22
C LEU A 568 8.55 -17.54 24.21
N GLN A 569 8.34 -17.88 25.47
CA GLN A 569 8.23 -16.95 26.59
C GLN A 569 9.13 -17.47 27.75
N PRO A 570 10.46 -17.42 27.58
CA PRO A 570 11.39 -18.08 28.53
C PRO A 570 11.42 -17.43 29.91
N ILE A 571 11.10 -16.17 30.02
CA ILE A 571 10.94 -15.37 31.23
C ILE A 571 9.75 -14.42 31.06
N GLU A 572 9.24 -13.90 32.16
CA GLU A 572 8.22 -12.86 32.20
C GLU A 572 8.66 -11.65 31.34
N ASP A 573 7.76 -11.05 30.61
CA ASP A 573 8.00 -9.89 29.72
C ASP A 573 8.94 -10.11 28.51
N LEU A 574 9.51 -11.31 28.31
CA LEU A 574 10.27 -11.65 27.11
C LEU A 574 9.48 -12.58 26.20
N TYR A 575 9.20 -12.12 25.02
CA TYR A 575 8.51 -12.86 23.98
C TYR A 575 9.33 -12.96 22.70
N VAL A 576 9.39 -14.16 22.11
CA VAL A 576 10.08 -14.39 20.84
C VAL A 576 9.25 -15.33 19.98
N THR A 577 9.02 -14.98 18.72
CA THR A 577 8.50 -15.88 17.70
C THR A 577 9.52 -16.10 16.60
N VAL A 578 9.53 -17.32 16.07
CA VAL A 578 10.31 -17.71 14.89
C VAL A 578 9.37 -18.45 13.96
N ASP A 579 9.04 -17.85 12.82
CA ASP A 579 8.06 -18.37 11.86
C ASP A 579 8.73 -18.58 10.49
N ALA A 580 8.89 -19.83 10.08
CA ALA A 580 9.32 -20.18 8.73
C ALA A 580 8.11 -20.39 7.83
N TYR A 581 8.22 -19.99 6.55
CA TYR A 581 7.11 -20.08 5.61
C TYR A 581 7.56 -20.38 4.17
N GLN A 582 6.65 -20.98 3.41
CA GLN A 582 6.70 -21.07 1.95
C GLN A 582 5.34 -20.72 1.38
N ILE A 583 5.35 -19.89 0.34
CA ILE A 583 4.16 -19.45 -0.42
C ILE A 583 4.44 -19.70 -1.88
N ASP A 584 3.70 -20.64 -2.49
CA ASP A 584 3.69 -20.87 -3.93
C ASP A 584 2.50 -20.11 -4.51
N VAL A 585 2.71 -19.40 -5.61
CA VAL A 585 1.65 -18.71 -6.36
C VAL A 585 1.76 -19.14 -7.81
N ASP A 586 0.76 -19.88 -8.26
CA ASP A 586 0.64 -20.37 -9.62
C ASP A 586 -0.20 -19.37 -10.44
N ASP A 587 0.05 -19.31 -11.75
CA ASP A 587 -0.63 -18.44 -12.72
C ASP A 587 -0.67 -16.96 -12.27
N ARG A 588 0.44 -16.50 -11.67
CA ARG A 588 0.56 -15.13 -11.18
C ARG A 588 0.36 -14.12 -12.31
N ILE A 589 -0.51 -13.13 -12.06
CA ILE A 589 -0.80 -12.05 -13.01
C ILE A 589 0.37 -11.06 -13.01
N ALA A 590 0.99 -10.91 -14.16
CA ALA A 590 2.06 -9.96 -14.41
C ALA A 590 1.74 -9.06 -15.60
N LEU A 591 2.27 -7.86 -15.60
CA LEU A 591 2.27 -7.02 -16.80
C LEU A 591 3.43 -7.46 -17.70
N SER A 592 3.13 -7.77 -18.96
CA SER A 592 4.15 -8.20 -19.93
C SER A 592 5.28 -7.18 -20.06
N SER A 593 6.37 -7.59 -20.66
CA SER A 593 7.44 -6.71 -21.11
C SER A 593 6.91 -5.61 -22.03
N ASN A 594 7.68 -4.54 -22.18
CA ASN A 594 7.38 -3.53 -23.19
C ASN A 594 7.77 -4.09 -24.56
N LEU A 595 6.79 -4.59 -25.30
CA LEU A 595 6.98 -5.14 -26.65
C LEU A 595 7.22 -3.98 -27.63
N THR A 596 8.42 -3.88 -28.15
CA THR A 596 8.85 -2.74 -29.01
C THR A 596 9.60 -3.24 -30.24
N GLY A 597 9.79 -2.36 -31.22
CA GLY A 597 10.54 -2.62 -32.45
C GLY A 597 9.74 -2.27 -33.70
N ASP A 598 10.40 -2.32 -34.87
CA ASP A 598 9.80 -1.90 -36.15
C ASP A 598 8.62 -2.80 -36.54
N ALA A 599 8.74 -4.10 -36.28
CA ALA A 599 7.65 -5.06 -36.57
C ALA A 599 6.44 -4.84 -35.65
N VAL A 600 6.65 -4.49 -34.37
CA VAL A 600 5.56 -4.12 -33.46
C VAL A 600 4.86 -2.85 -33.96
N ARG A 601 5.62 -1.83 -34.34
CA ARG A 601 5.07 -0.59 -34.89
C ARG A 601 4.25 -0.84 -36.14
N ALA A 602 4.77 -1.65 -37.09
CA ALA A 602 4.07 -2.00 -38.30
C ALA A 602 2.75 -2.76 -38.01
N LEU A 603 2.76 -3.65 -37.03
CA LEU A 603 1.54 -4.33 -36.58
C LEU A 603 0.51 -3.35 -36.03
N LEU A 604 0.92 -2.43 -35.14
CA LEU A 604 0.05 -1.41 -34.56
C LEU A 604 -0.55 -0.49 -35.63
N GLU A 605 0.29 -0.01 -36.56
CA GLU A 605 -0.13 0.84 -37.69
C GLU A 605 -1.11 0.10 -38.63
N SER A 606 -0.93 -1.21 -38.86
CA SER A 606 -1.85 -2.03 -39.66
C SER A 606 -3.25 -2.13 -39.03
N GLN A 607 -3.34 -1.94 -37.74
CA GLN A 607 -4.60 -1.91 -36.97
C GLN A 607 -5.13 -0.49 -36.74
N GLY A 608 -4.52 0.51 -37.39
CA GLY A 608 -4.95 1.92 -37.30
C GLY A 608 -4.44 2.64 -36.05
N ILE A 609 -3.48 2.08 -35.34
CA ILE A 609 -2.87 2.68 -34.13
C ILE A 609 -1.56 3.34 -34.53
N PHE A 610 -1.54 4.66 -34.62
CA PHE A 610 -0.40 5.45 -35.05
C PHE A 610 0.22 6.23 -33.88
N GLY A 611 1.53 6.51 -33.98
CA GLY A 611 2.27 7.28 -32.98
C GLY A 611 2.65 6.48 -31.73
N ILE A 612 2.33 5.18 -31.66
CA ILE A 612 2.69 4.26 -30.56
C ILE A 612 3.89 3.43 -31.00
N THR A 613 4.90 3.35 -30.14
CA THR A 613 6.15 2.63 -30.42
C THR A 613 6.20 1.21 -29.87
N GLY A 614 5.25 0.86 -29.01
CA GLY A 614 5.14 -0.48 -28.43
C GLY A 614 3.85 -0.73 -27.69
N GLY A 615 3.69 -1.99 -27.26
CA GLY A 615 2.54 -2.44 -26.49
C GLY A 615 2.92 -3.28 -25.27
N ARG A 616 1.98 -3.48 -24.37
CA ARG A 616 2.05 -4.42 -23.26
C ARG A 616 0.64 -4.82 -22.82
N TYR A 617 0.53 -5.95 -22.15
CA TYR A 617 -0.75 -6.48 -21.67
C TYR A 617 -0.55 -7.31 -20.40
N PHE A 618 -1.61 -7.56 -19.64
CA PHE A 618 -1.58 -8.45 -18.49
C PHE A 618 -1.66 -9.91 -18.91
N THR A 619 -0.96 -10.79 -18.18
CA THR A 619 -0.86 -12.22 -18.51
C THR A 619 -0.61 -13.06 -17.26
N ASN A 620 -1.13 -14.30 -17.23
CA ASN A 620 -0.85 -15.33 -16.21
C ASN A 620 0.37 -16.18 -16.61
N ALA A 621 1.51 -15.54 -16.86
CA ALA A 621 2.66 -16.21 -17.50
C ALA A 621 3.70 -16.77 -16.53
N ILE A 622 3.59 -16.52 -15.23
CA ILE A 622 4.63 -16.90 -14.26
C ILE A 622 4.07 -17.59 -13.03
N ASP A 623 4.82 -18.59 -12.54
CA ASP A 623 4.62 -19.14 -11.20
C ASP A 623 5.78 -18.71 -10.31
N THR A 624 5.49 -18.35 -9.08
CA THR A 624 6.49 -17.88 -8.13
C THR A 624 6.49 -18.69 -6.85
N ARG A 625 7.66 -18.81 -6.24
CA ARG A 625 7.84 -19.40 -4.91
C ARG A 625 8.54 -18.41 -4.01
N THR A 626 7.91 -18.08 -2.89
CA THR A 626 8.51 -17.26 -1.84
C THR A 626 8.76 -18.09 -0.60
N ARG A 627 10.01 -18.09 -0.11
CA ARG A 627 10.42 -18.75 1.13
C ARG A 627 11.05 -17.75 2.07
N GLY A 628 10.78 -17.90 3.35
CA GLY A 628 11.37 -17.01 4.31
C GLY A 628 11.27 -17.46 5.75
N ILE A 629 11.86 -16.62 6.61
CA ILE A 629 11.81 -16.74 8.06
C ILE A 629 11.61 -15.36 8.67
N ASP A 630 10.67 -15.26 9.59
CA ASP A 630 10.43 -14.09 10.44
C ASP A 630 10.84 -14.40 11.86
N VAL A 631 11.61 -13.52 12.47
CA VAL A 631 11.92 -13.57 13.90
C VAL A 631 11.48 -12.24 14.49
N VAL A 632 10.61 -12.29 15.49
CA VAL A 632 10.15 -11.10 16.22
C VAL A 632 10.30 -11.36 17.70
N GLY A 633 10.89 -10.42 18.41
CA GLY A 633 11.05 -10.48 19.85
C GLY A 633 10.77 -9.13 20.50
N SER A 634 10.13 -9.15 21.67
CA SER A 634 9.94 -7.99 22.52
C SER A 634 10.30 -8.32 23.96
N TYR A 635 10.89 -7.35 24.64
CA TYR A 635 11.26 -7.47 26.04
C TYR A 635 11.04 -6.15 26.76
N ARG A 636 10.33 -6.21 27.88
CA ARG A 636 10.22 -5.09 28.80
C ARG A 636 11.14 -5.31 29.99
N TRP A 637 12.09 -4.42 30.17
CA TRP A 637 12.97 -4.42 31.31
C TRP A 637 12.53 -3.35 32.32
N ASN A 638 11.92 -3.79 33.41
CA ASN A 638 11.52 -2.93 34.51
C ASN A 638 12.71 -2.68 35.43
N LEU A 639 13.16 -1.42 35.52
CA LEU A 639 14.19 -0.92 36.41
C LEU A 639 13.53 -0.21 37.59
N ALA A 640 14.25 0.04 38.69
CA ALA A 640 13.65 0.58 39.91
C ALA A 640 12.94 1.93 39.76
N ALA A 641 13.38 2.78 38.82
CA ALA A 641 12.81 4.11 38.54
C ALA A 641 12.60 4.38 37.04
N SER A 642 12.69 3.36 36.20
CA SER A 642 12.54 3.51 34.75
C SER A 642 12.14 2.20 34.12
N SER A 643 11.70 2.24 32.84
CA SER A 643 11.46 1.03 32.05
C SER A 643 12.14 1.14 30.69
N LEU A 644 12.59 0.02 30.16
CA LEU A 644 13.17 -0.07 28.82
C LEU A 644 12.39 -1.09 28.02
N ASP A 645 11.66 -0.62 27.03
CA ASP A 645 10.91 -1.44 26.07
C ASP A 645 11.80 -1.71 24.85
N LEU A 646 12.14 -2.97 24.60
CA LEU A 646 12.99 -3.40 23.51
C LEU A 646 12.18 -4.22 22.50
N THR A 647 12.40 -3.99 21.22
CA THR A 647 11.84 -4.82 20.13
C THR A 647 12.94 -5.13 19.12
N ALA A 648 12.99 -6.39 18.70
CA ALA A 648 13.85 -6.85 17.63
C ALA A 648 13.01 -7.60 16.60
N GLY A 649 13.18 -7.27 15.32
CA GLY A 649 12.49 -7.92 14.23
C GLY A 649 13.44 -8.22 13.08
N TYR A 650 13.44 -9.47 12.60
CA TYR A 650 14.21 -9.87 11.42
C TYR A 650 13.33 -10.62 10.45
N ASN A 651 13.37 -10.20 9.19
CA ASN A 651 12.78 -10.92 8.07
C ASN A 651 13.88 -11.32 7.09
N HIS A 652 13.86 -12.56 6.66
CA HIS A 652 14.56 -13.03 5.47
C HIS A 652 13.53 -13.63 4.53
N ASN A 653 13.48 -13.15 3.28
CA ASN A 653 12.65 -13.77 2.24
C ASN A 653 13.38 -13.83 0.90
N LYS A 654 13.00 -14.82 0.10
CA LYS A 654 13.47 -15.01 -1.26
C LYS A 654 12.30 -15.43 -2.13
N THR A 655 11.98 -14.61 -3.13
CA THR A 655 11.04 -14.95 -4.19
C THR A 655 11.82 -15.40 -5.41
N GLU A 656 11.38 -16.50 -6.02
CA GLU A 656 11.93 -17.10 -7.26
C GLU A 656 10.79 -17.33 -8.24
N ILE A 657 11.01 -17.06 -9.50
CA ILE A 657 10.13 -17.50 -10.57
C ILE A 657 10.49 -18.96 -10.85
N VAL A 658 9.55 -19.86 -10.62
CA VAL A 658 9.76 -21.31 -10.76
C VAL A 658 9.29 -21.85 -12.12
N ARG A 659 8.40 -21.13 -12.80
CA ARG A 659 7.95 -21.38 -14.16
C ARG A 659 7.71 -20.06 -14.88
N ILE A 660 8.09 -20.01 -16.14
CA ILE A 660 7.63 -19.00 -17.10
C ILE A 660 6.96 -19.78 -18.21
N ALA A 661 5.72 -19.46 -18.54
CA ALA A 661 5.03 -20.07 -19.67
C ALA A 661 5.74 -19.72 -20.98
N ASP A 662 5.76 -20.66 -21.93
CA ASP A 662 6.39 -20.47 -23.23
C ASP A 662 5.89 -19.20 -23.92
N ASN A 663 6.76 -18.54 -24.68
CA ASN A 663 6.35 -17.41 -25.48
C ASN A 663 5.28 -17.83 -26.50
N PRO A 664 4.21 -17.02 -26.65
CA PRO A 664 3.25 -17.25 -27.72
C PRO A 664 3.93 -17.21 -29.09
N GLU A 665 3.42 -17.98 -30.03
CA GLU A 665 3.96 -18.00 -31.40
C GLU A 665 3.92 -16.63 -32.06
N GLU A 666 2.91 -15.81 -31.71
CA GLU A 666 2.71 -14.45 -32.19
C GLU A 666 3.92 -13.53 -31.89
N LEU A 667 4.62 -13.74 -30.78
CA LEU A 667 5.81 -12.97 -30.40
C LEU A 667 7.11 -13.45 -31.09
N THR A 668 7.09 -14.62 -31.69
CA THR A 668 8.27 -15.24 -32.32
C THR A 668 8.19 -15.34 -33.85
N GLN A 669 7.02 -15.03 -34.42
CA GLN A 669 6.74 -15.07 -35.87
C GLN A 669 6.75 -13.67 -36.50
N ASN A 670 6.67 -13.59 -37.83
CA ASN A 670 6.50 -12.35 -38.60
C ASN A 670 7.60 -11.29 -38.35
N GLY A 671 8.83 -11.72 -38.00
CA GLY A 671 9.95 -10.81 -37.73
C GLY A 671 9.96 -10.24 -36.31
N LEU A 672 9.04 -10.70 -35.46
CA LEU A 672 9.09 -10.47 -34.02
C LEU A 672 10.03 -11.51 -33.38
N ASP A 673 10.89 -11.06 -32.47
CA ASP A 673 11.75 -11.89 -31.62
C ASP A 673 11.68 -11.25 -30.22
N LEU A 674 10.52 -11.40 -29.58
CA LEU A 674 10.15 -10.71 -28.35
C LEU A 674 9.85 -11.72 -27.23
N GLU A 675 10.18 -11.37 -26.03
CA GLU A 675 9.85 -12.14 -24.83
C GLU A 675 8.66 -11.51 -24.09
N ARG A 676 7.66 -12.31 -23.76
CA ARG A 676 6.49 -11.90 -23.00
C ARG A 676 6.90 -11.42 -21.60
N ILE A 677 7.82 -12.13 -20.95
CA ILE A 677 8.42 -11.76 -19.66
C ILE A 677 9.93 -11.67 -19.85
N ASP A 678 10.46 -10.47 -19.86
CA ASP A 678 11.87 -10.21 -20.09
C ASP A 678 12.70 -10.25 -18.80
N ARG A 679 14.02 -10.14 -19.00
CA ARG A 679 15.01 -10.15 -17.93
C ARG A 679 14.76 -9.03 -16.89
N ALA A 680 14.31 -7.88 -17.33
CA ALA A 680 14.06 -6.73 -16.44
C ALA A 680 12.87 -7.00 -15.52
N GLU A 681 11.81 -7.66 -16.02
CA GLU A 681 10.64 -8.03 -15.21
C GLU A 681 10.97 -9.16 -14.23
N ILE A 682 11.70 -10.21 -14.69
CA ILE A 682 12.20 -11.28 -13.82
C ILE A 682 13.02 -10.69 -12.67
N GLY A 683 13.96 -9.83 -12.98
CA GLY A 683 14.83 -9.24 -11.96
C GLY A 683 14.12 -8.33 -10.98
N ARG A 684 13.05 -7.64 -11.42
CA ARG A 684 12.22 -6.83 -10.51
C ARG A 684 11.50 -7.70 -9.49
N ILE A 685 11.00 -8.86 -9.89
CA ILE A 685 10.30 -9.81 -9.02
C ILE A 685 11.28 -10.50 -8.07
N GLU A 686 12.46 -10.92 -8.54
CA GLU A 686 13.38 -11.74 -7.73
C GLU A 686 14.40 -10.93 -6.91
N HIS A 687 14.74 -9.69 -7.34
CA HIS A 687 15.88 -8.93 -6.82
C HIS A 687 15.55 -7.47 -6.49
N GLY A 688 14.36 -6.98 -6.86
CA GLY A 688 13.99 -5.57 -6.74
C GLY A 688 13.68 -5.11 -5.31
N PHE A 689 13.58 -6.02 -4.35
CA PHE A 689 13.34 -5.72 -2.93
C PHE A 689 14.40 -6.37 -2.03
N PRO A 690 14.64 -5.85 -0.80
CA PRO A 690 15.66 -6.38 0.08
C PRO A 690 15.26 -7.76 0.61
N ARG A 691 16.13 -8.76 0.42
CA ARG A 691 15.92 -10.11 0.95
C ARG A 691 16.01 -10.21 2.47
N ASN A 692 16.62 -9.21 3.10
CA ASN A 692 16.80 -9.18 4.56
C ASN A 692 16.43 -7.79 5.07
N LYS A 693 15.67 -7.77 6.17
CA LYS A 693 15.42 -6.55 6.93
C LYS A 693 15.54 -6.83 8.40
N LEU A 694 16.32 -6.03 9.12
CA LEU A 694 16.49 -6.10 10.57
C LEU A 694 16.00 -4.78 11.17
N LEU A 695 15.15 -4.88 12.16
CA LEU A 695 14.66 -3.78 12.99
C LEU A 695 15.15 -4.02 14.42
N LEU A 696 15.72 -3.00 15.03
CA LEU A 696 16.04 -2.98 16.45
C LEU A 696 15.51 -1.67 17.01
N SER A 697 14.65 -1.70 18.00
CA SER A 697 14.16 -0.49 18.64
C SER A 697 14.15 -0.62 20.16
N GLY A 698 14.35 0.53 20.80
CA GLY A 698 14.30 0.64 22.25
C GLY A 698 13.67 1.97 22.66
N THR A 699 12.78 1.94 23.65
CA THR A 699 12.21 3.13 24.28
C THR A 699 12.52 3.10 25.77
N TRP A 700 13.32 4.05 26.23
CA TRP A 700 13.66 4.20 27.65
C TRP A 700 12.75 5.28 28.25
N ASN A 701 11.92 4.85 29.19
CA ASN A 701 11.02 5.73 29.94
C ASN A 701 11.62 5.98 31.33
N VAL A 702 11.91 7.23 31.66
CA VAL A 702 12.48 7.65 32.93
C VAL A 702 11.88 8.99 33.36
N ASP A 703 11.28 9.05 34.52
CA ASP A 703 10.52 10.19 35.04
C ASP A 703 9.54 10.72 33.97
N ASP A 704 9.63 12.00 33.63
CA ASP A 704 8.80 12.66 32.61
C ASP A 704 9.35 12.52 31.17
N TRP A 705 10.39 11.72 30.94
CA TRP A 705 11.04 11.59 29.64
C TRP A 705 10.87 10.19 29.04
N ALA A 706 10.74 10.17 27.74
CA ALA A 706 10.88 8.94 26.94
C ALA A 706 11.90 9.19 25.82
N PHE A 707 12.95 8.34 25.77
CA PHE A 707 13.98 8.37 24.73
C PHE A 707 13.81 7.14 23.84
N ALA A 708 13.60 7.37 22.55
CA ALA A 708 13.46 6.27 21.58
C ALA A 708 14.64 6.25 20.61
N LEU A 709 15.11 5.04 20.33
CA LEU A 709 16.13 4.74 19.33
C LEU A 709 15.65 3.58 18.49
N ALA A 710 15.69 3.72 17.16
CA ALA A 710 15.38 2.63 16.24
C ALA A 710 16.45 2.53 15.16
N ALA A 711 16.95 1.33 14.92
CA ALA A 711 17.90 1.03 13.85
C ALA A 711 17.25 0.07 12.86
N THR A 712 17.18 0.46 11.59
CA THR A 712 16.66 -0.37 10.50
C THR A 712 17.80 -0.66 9.53
N ARG A 713 18.13 -1.96 9.36
CA ARG A 713 19.04 -2.40 8.32
C ARG A 713 18.25 -3.00 7.16
N TYR A 714 18.34 -2.39 6.00
CA TYR A 714 17.84 -2.94 4.75
C TYR A 714 18.93 -3.71 4.03
N GLY A 715 18.62 -4.90 3.52
CA GLY A 715 19.51 -5.68 2.66
C GLY A 715 19.74 -5.00 1.31
N SER A 716 20.64 -5.56 0.51
CA SER A 716 20.91 -5.10 -0.85
C SER A 716 19.71 -5.37 -1.77
N VAL A 717 19.57 -4.51 -2.80
CA VAL A 717 18.66 -4.69 -3.92
C VAL A 717 19.47 -4.65 -5.22
N ARG A 718 18.91 -5.20 -6.30
CA ARG A 718 19.60 -5.24 -7.60
C ARG A 718 18.67 -4.89 -8.73
N THR A 719 19.13 -4.06 -9.65
CA THR A 719 18.49 -3.85 -10.95
C THR A 719 19.15 -4.74 -12.00
N THR A 720 18.35 -5.34 -12.87
CA THR A 720 18.78 -6.21 -13.96
C THR A 720 18.08 -5.81 -15.26
N PRO A 721 18.47 -4.71 -15.89
CA PRO A 721 17.90 -4.29 -17.17
C PRO A 721 18.11 -5.37 -18.25
N ASN A 722 17.40 -5.25 -19.38
CA ASN A 722 17.57 -6.20 -20.50
C ASN A 722 19.00 -6.23 -21.04
N ASN A 723 19.70 -5.10 -21.02
CA ASN A 723 21.14 -5.08 -21.25
C ASN A 723 21.89 -5.46 -19.95
N ALA A 724 22.44 -6.66 -19.89
CA ALA A 724 23.15 -7.19 -18.71
C ALA A 724 24.40 -6.37 -18.31
N ALA A 725 24.98 -5.58 -19.23
CA ALA A 725 26.10 -4.69 -18.92
C ALA A 725 25.68 -3.54 -17.96
N LEU A 726 24.38 -3.28 -17.84
CA LEU A 726 23.79 -2.27 -16.95
C LEU A 726 23.37 -2.83 -15.58
N ASP A 727 23.66 -4.10 -15.29
CA ASP A 727 23.35 -4.69 -13.98
C ASP A 727 24.05 -3.91 -12.87
N GLN A 728 23.27 -3.60 -11.84
CA GLN A 728 23.80 -2.89 -10.69
C GLN A 728 23.20 -3.39 -9.38
N THR A 729 24.06 -3.62 -8.39
CA THR A 729 23.65 -3.96 -7.03
C THR A 729 23.84 -2.73 -6.14
N TYR A 730 22.81 -2.39 -5.38
CA TYR A 730 22.84 -1.34 -4.37
C TYR A 730 22.99 -2.01 -3.01
N GLY A 731 24.03 -1.63 -2.27
CA GLY A 731 24.46 -2.25 -1.02
C GLY A 731 23.46 -2.07 0.12
N ALA A 732 23.62 -2.88 1.16
CA ALA A 732 22.81 -2.77 2.36
C ALA A 732 23.08 -1.45 3.10
N LYS A 733 22.02 -0.86 3.69
CA LYS A 733 22.09 0.39 4.45
C LYS A 733 21.49 0.24 5.83
N VAL A 734 21.98 1.03 6.78
CA VAL A 734 21.46 1.12 8.15
C VAL A 734 20.98 2.54 8.39
N LEU A 735 19.70 2.68 8.68
CA LEU A 735 19.10 3.94 9.09
C LEU A 735 18.94 3.95 10.61
N LEU A 736 19.16 5.09 11.22
CA LEU A 736 19.03 5.32 12.65
C LEU A 736 18.03 6.45 12.90
N ASP A 737 16.96 6.15 13.64
CA ASP A 737 15.93 7.10 14.02
C ASP A 737 16.05 7.36 15.54
N VAL A 738 15.94 8.63 15.96
CA VAL A 738 16.05 9.03 17.36
C VAL A 738 14.94 9.99 17.73
N SER A 739 14.41 9.88 18.95
CA SER A 739 13.51 10.91 19.48
C SER A 739 13.61 11.01 21.00
N ALA A 740 13.31 12.21 21.51
CA ALA A 740 13.13 12.49 22.93
C ALA A 740 11.77 13.16 23.14
N THR A 741 10.96 12.60 24.01
CA THR A 741 9.64 13.10 24.37
C THR A 741 9.63 13.52 25.84
N PHE A 742 9.26 14.76 26.12
CA PHE A 742 9.06 15.30 27.45
C PHE A 742 7.55 15.37 27.75
N LYS A 743 7.13 14.80 28.87
CA LYS A 743 5.75 14.77 29.35
C LYS A 743 5.65 15.52 30.68
N PRO A 744 5.50 16.86 30.68
CA PRO A 744 5.46 17.67 31.92
C PRO A 744 4.27 17.28 32.83
N ASP A 745 3.24 16.71 32.27
CA ASP A 745 2.06 16.20 32.98
C ASP A 745 1.36 15.12 32.16
N ALA A 746 0.22 14.65 32.62
CA ALA A 746 -0.60 13.60 31.97
C ALA A 746 -1.21 14.05 30.62
N HIS A 747 -1.24 15.32 30.34
CA HIS A 747 -1.93 15.90 29.17
C HIS A 747 -0.98 16.27 28.04
N TRP A 748 0.21 16.77 28.34
CA TRP A 748 1.14 17.30 27.36
C TRP A 748 2.26 16.34 27.01
N ALA A 749 2.59 16.24 25.72
CA ALA A 749 3.79 15.57 25.25
C ALA A 749 4.49 16.45 24.18
N LEU A 750 5.78 16.72 24.41
CA LEU A 750 6.63 17.51 23.53
C LEU A 750 7.73 16.60 22.99
N THR A 751 7.74 16.34 21.69
CA THR A 751 8.73 15.45 21.06
C THR A 751 9.63 16.21 20.09
N LEU A 752 10.93 15.97 20.19
CA LEU A 752 11.91 16.33 19.18
C LEU A 752 12.54 15.03 18.66
N GLY A 753 12.66 14.91 17.36
CA GLY A 753 13.21 13.70 16.75
C GLY A 753 13.87 13.94 15.40
N ALA A 754 14.58 12.91 14.95
CA ALA A 754 15.14 12.85 13.61
C ALA A 754 15.08 11.42 13.11
N ASP A 755 14.49 11.26 11.94
CA ASP A 755 14.49 10.03 11.18
C ASP A 755 15.73 10.00 10.28
N ASN A 756 16.38 8.82 10.17
CA ASN A 756 17.63 8.69 9.43
C ASN A 756 18.68 9.73 9.83
N VAL A 757 18.94 9.87 11.14
CA VAL A 757 19.82 10.92 11.71
C VAL A 757 21.25 10.89 11.16
N LEU A 758 21.69 9.72 10.65
CA LEU A 758 23.00 9.56 10.01
C LEU A 758 23.03 10.10 8.57
N ASN A 759 21.89 10.55 8.04
CA ASN A 759 21.73 11.09 6.70
C ASN A 759 22.15 10.10 5.59
N GLU A 760 21.82 8.82 5.77
CA GLU A 760 22.15 7.76 4.81
C GLU A 760 21.30 7.90 3.54
N TYR A 761 21.92 7.67 2.40
CA TYR A 761 21.33 7.58 1.08
C TYR A 761 21.57 6.19 0.46
N PRO A 762 20.76 5.74 -0.51
CA PRO A 762 21.10 4.56 -1.31
C PRO A 762 22.43 4.72 -2.04
N ASP A 763 23.03 3.63 -2.51
CA ASP A 763 24.15 3.72 -3.43
C ASP A 763 23.70 4.42 -4.72
N GLU A 764 24.60 5.17 -5.30
CA GLU A 764 24.32 5.93 -6.52
C GLU A 764 24.23 5.03 -7.75
N ASN A 765 23.38 5.41 -8.68
CA ASN A 765 23.32 4.82 -10.00
C ASN A 765 24.66 5.02 -10.73
N SER A 766 25.09 4.03 -11.51
CA SER A 766 26.10 4.22 -12.53
C SER A 766 25.66 5.30 -13.53
N PHE A 767 26.60 5.88 -14.25
CA PHE A 767 26.26 6.95 -15.21
C PHE A 767 25.21 6.50 -16.22
N ASP A 768 25.32 5.29 -16.76
CA ASP A 768 24.41 4.73 -17.76
C ASP A 768 23.03 4.41 -17.21
N ASN A 769 22.90 4.12 -15.89
CA ASN A 769 21.63 3.91 -15.21
C ASN A 769 21.00 5.21 -14.67
N SER A 770 21.73 6.34 -14.74
CA SER A 770 21.37 7.60 -14.09
C SER A 770 20.76 8.64 -15.02
N THR A 771 20.34 8.26 -16.24
CA THR A 771 19.84 9.20 -17.25
C THR A 771 20.84 10.36 -17.43
N ASN A 772 22.07 10.02 -17.82
CA ASN A 772 23.18 10.96 -18.01
C ASN A 772 23.53 11.79 -16.75
N GLY A 773 23.60 11.12 -15.61
CA GLY A 773 23.98 11.71 -14.32
C GLY A 773 22.86 12.38 -13.55
N GLN A 774 21.66 12.53 -14.11
CA GLN A 774 20.58 13.30 -13.50
C GLN A 774 19.84 12.56 -12.37
N PHE A 775 19.72 11.22 -12.46
CA PHE A 775 19.02 10.36 -11.50
C PHE A 775 20.01 9.61 -10.61
N PRO A 776 20.45 10.22 -9.50
CA PRO A 776 21.51 9.63 -8.68
C PRO A 776 21.09 8.34 -7.99
N TYR A 777 19.78 8.10 -7.75
CA TYR A 777 19.30 6.98 -6.94
C TYR A 777 18.26 6.14 -7.69
N SER A 778 18.25 4.85 -7.37
CA SER A 778 17.30 3.89 -7.94
C SER A 778 15.93 3.96 -7.28
N ASN A 779 14.85 3.83 -8.07
CA ASN A 779 13.47 3.64 -7.60
C ASN A 779 13.25 2.32 -6.83
N LEU A 780 14.24 1.42 -6.81
CA LEU A 780 14.21 0.19 -6.01
C LEU A 780 14.62 0.42 -4.54
N SER A 781 15.01 1.65 -4.15
CA SER A 781 15.35 1.95 -2.76
C SER A 781 14.18 1.63 -1.82
N PRO A 782 14.36 0.74 -0.84
CA PRO A 782 13.28 0.34 0.07
C PRO A 782 12.93 1.40 1.11
N PHE A 783 13.74 2.46 1.23
CA PHE A 783 13.54 3.58 2.18
C PHE A 783 13.50 4.96 1.50
N GLY A 784 13.42 4.99 0.16
CA GLY A 784 13.49 6.22 -0.61
C GLY A 784 14.90 6.83 -0.62
N PHE A 785 14.98 8.13 -0.87
CA PHE A 785 16.24 8.89 -0.96
C PHE A 785 16.10 10.33 -0.44
N GLY A 786 15.24 10.55 0.56
CA GLY A 786 15.02 11.87 1.17
C GLY A 786 16.21 12.35 2.02
N GLY A 787 16.98 11.43 2.64
CA GLY A 787 18.02 11.75 3.62
C GLY A 787 17.45 11.88 5.03
N ALA A 788 18.15 12.60 5.92
CA ALA A 788 17.73 12.84 7.29
C ALA A 788 16.54 13.81 7.36
N PHE A 789 15.53 13.49 8.20
CA PHE A 789 14.33 14.31 8.43
C PHE A 789 14.23 14.68 9.92
N ALA A 790 14.33 15.96 10.23
CA ALA A 790 14.18 16.47 11.59
C ALA A 790 12.75 16.95 11.83
N TYR A 791 12.18 16.67 13.01
CA TYR A 791 10.81 17.04 13.33
C TYR A 791 10.61 17.45 14.79
N ALA A 792 9.56 18.23 15.01
CA ALA A 792 9.02 18.55 16.32
C ALA A 792 7.53 18.21 16.35
N LYS A 793 7.05 17.66 17.48
CA LYS A 793 5.64 17.35 17.70
C LYS A 793 5.21 17.84 19.06
N VAL A 794 4.05 18.48 19.09
CA VAL A 794 3.34 18.85 20.32
C VAL A 794 2.03 18.10 20.34
N ALA A 795 1.74 17.41 21.43
CA ALA A 795 0.47 16.70 21.60
C ALA A 795 -0.17 17.06 22.94
N TYR A 796 -1.49 17.14 22.95
CA TYR A 796 -2.33 17.35 24.11
C TYR A 796 -3.41 16.28 24.16
N ALA A 797 -3.56 15.62 25.31
CA ALA A 797 -4.59 14.60 25.55
C ALA A 797 -5.50 15.02 26.73
N TRP A 798 -6.78 14.72 26.68
CA TRP A 798 -7.77 15.06 27.72
C TRP A 798 -8.63 13.89 28.13
#